data_8dd8c6b8795fe78130094af627189106
#
_entry.id   8dd8c6b8795fe78130094af627189106
#
_cell.length_a   1.000
_cell.length_b   1.000
_cell.length_c   1.000
_cell.angle_alpha   90.00
_cell.angle_beta   90.00
_cell.angle_gamma   90.00
#
_symmetry.space_group_name_H-M   'P 1'
#
loop_
_entity.id
_entity.type
_entity.pdbx_description
1 polymer ?
#
loop_
_entity_poly.entity_id
_entity_poly.type
_entity_poly.pdbx_seq_one_letter_code
_entity_poly.pdbx_strand_id
1 'polypeptide(L)'
;MSQDATRKNEADAPVPEDDLTAVDPLGDGDRLAAEQAKKNYAKVGSARPTALLYTYGPGAVIDLPHFTIMPAGLDDWERIWRRRDSAPVTVHAPRLLETVQLMLGHQVDELRRFPWQPTRPGRRREGDDLGVPARVFPQWLRCTGCDLLAPLSRFVAGYSNTHPFRPDQAVFEHLDCPGRRRRSGAGSAGSTGRKSRRRRSPCVPARYLLACPVGHLDEFPYDWWVHEGAHCTKAPNPELEMRDISQRGATAIITCRACGASRSMSQAQGEEGRSRLPRCRGRHPHLGVFDPQGCQAEPRVMLVGASNLWFATTQSIIDMPRLDPAEVERDRAAALGRALGEDRADVGENAGMARMLLKRGDAEAVRLLDLSDAELIDLLRRLAVPAESEDERLRRREEWNPVDLLVPEWNYLQQEPSGERHEDPASGLVVSPRKHSALPGGFGRVLAVDRLRKVNAVLGFTRIDDFDRIDDTGARLVHLARGGRPTWVPATEDRGEGIFLQLAEEKVAAWEARVLASPLWAAHREAHRRNVERRFSETAKEIKPDERFVPPRYWLVHTLAHALIREMAMSSGYGAASISERVYAWTATGSRPAAAGMLLTTTASDSDGTLGGLVALSEPDRLAQVVAAALTGMMRCSSDPVCARRVAQDPEDFLHGAACHCCTMVSETSCERANRFLDRRFVVPLAGDYTVGGTTFASGHLAFFRDVRLV
;
A
#
# COMPACT_ATOMS: atom_id res chain seq x y z
N MET A 1 -35.90 -41.34 0.56
CA MET A 1 -35.02 -41.37 -0.63
C MET A 1 -34.77 -39.92 -1.04
N SER A 2 -33.60 -39.56 -0.83
CA SER A 2 -32.97 -38.22 -0.92
C SER A 2 -33.03 -37.70 -2.35
N GLN A 3 -33.51 -36.48 -2.52
CA GLN A 3 -33.17 -35.62 -3.66
C GLN A 3 -32.34 -34.43 -3.13
N ASP A 4 -31.13 -34.79 -2.79
CA ASP A 4 -30.05 -33.81 -2.58
C ASP A 4 -29.09 -33.97 -3.76
N ALA A 5 -29.41 -33.34 -4.86
CA ALA A 5 -28.60 -33.36 -6.07
C ALA A 5 -28.24 -31.95 -6.43
N THR A 6 -26.99 -31.58 -6.07
CA THR A 6 -26.09 -30.72 -6.83
C THR A 6 -26.63 -29.35 -7.25
N ARG A 7 -26.68 -28.42 -6.32
CA ARG A 7 -26.34 -27.04 -6.65
C ARG A 7 -24.80 -27.01 -6.91
N LYS A 8 -24.42 -27.30 -8.14
CA LYS A 8 -23.15 -26.85 -8.67
C LYS A 8 -23.15 -25.33 -8.55
N ASN A 9 -22.19 -24.81 -7.78
CA ASN A 9 -21.97 -23.39 -7.63
C ASN A 9 -21.75 -22.78 -9.02
N GLU A 10 -22.68 -21.97 -9.49
CA GLU A 10 -22.48 -21.05 -10.63
C GLU A 10 -21.36 -20.02 -10.36
N ALA A 11 -20.75 -20.06 -9.16
CA ALA A 11 -19.65 -19.20 -8.73
C ALA A 11 -18.29 -19.56 -9.36
N ASP A 12 -18.13 -20.78 -9.90
CA ASP A 12 -16.85 -21.27 -10.43
C ASP A 12 -16.69 -21.12 -11.95
N ALA A 13 -17.71 -20.64 -12.65
CA ALA A 13 -17.58 -20.34 -14.06
C ALA A 13 -16.65 -19.12 -14.23
N PRO A 14 -15.57 -19.20 -15.02
CA PRO A 14 -14.82 -18.01 -15.38
C PRO A 14 -15.78 -17.02 -16.02
N VAL A 15 -15.75 -15.76 -15.57
CA VAL A 15 -16.56 -14.70 -16.19
C VAL A 15 -16.24 -14.71 -17.68
N PRO A 16 -17.21 -14.90 -18.56
CA PRO A 16 -16.98 -14.93 -20.00
C PRO A 16 -16.21 -13.68 -20.44
N GLU A 17 -15.29 -13.80 -21.37
CA GLU A 17 -14.52 -12.65 -21.86
C GLU A 17 -15.43 -11.54 -22.39
N ASP A 18 -16.57 -11.89 -22.93
CA ASP A 18 -17.57 -10.96 -23.43
C ASP A 18 -18.27 -10.15 -22.32
N ASP A 19 -18.47 -10.70 -21.13
CA ASP A 19 -19.07 -9.96 -20.01
C ASP A 19 -18.15 -8.88 -19.44
N LEU A 20 -16.83 -9.08 -19.49
CA LEU A 20 -15.86 -8.07 -19.05
C LEU A 20 -15.84 -6.87 -19.98
N THR A 21 -16.09 -7.07 -21.27
CA THR A 21 -16.15 -6.01 -22.27
C THR A 21 -17.52 -5.35 -22.36
N ALA A 22 -18.59 -6.07 -22.10
CA ALA A 22 -19.96 -5.55 -22.13
C ALA A 22 -20.30 -4.65 -20.93
N VAL A 23 -19.60 -4.80 -19.81
CA VAL A 23 -19.82 -4.03 -18.57
C VAL A 23 -18.78 -2.94 -18.36
N ASP A 24 -17.66 -3.01 -19.08
CA ASP A 24 -16.61 -2.00 -19.06
C ASP A 24 -16.73 -1.06 -20.26
N PRO A 25 -17.21 0.18 -20.05
CA PRO A 25 -17.33 1.16 -21.14
C PRO A 25 -15.99 1.55 -21.75
N LEU A 26 -14.88 1.26 -21.06
CA LEU A 26 -13.53 1.45 -21.60
C LEU A 26 -13.21 0.36 -22.64
N GLY A 27 -13.78 -0.84 -22.51
CA GLY A 27 -13.71 -1.90 -23.53
C GLY A 27 -14.42 -1.50 -24.83
N ASP A 28 -15.53 -0.79 -24.72
CA ASP A 28 -16.22 -0.22 -25.89
C ASP A 28 -15.41 0.89 -26.54
N GLY A 29 -14.64 1.66 -25.77
CA GLY A 29 -13.66 2.61 -26.26
C GLY A 29 -12.57 1.94 -27.11
N ASP A 30 -12.09 0.78 -26.73
CA ASP A 30 -11.11 -0.01 -27.51
C ASP A 30 -11.69 -0.49 -28.85
N ARG A 31 -12.95 -0.93 -28.90
CA ARG A 31 -13.62 -1.28 -30.17
C ARG A 31 -13.75 -0.09 -31.10
N LEU A 32 -14.24 1.04 -30.58
CA LEU A 32 -14.33 2.29 -31.34
C LEU A 32 -12.97 2.78 -31.83
N ALA A 33 -11.93 2.61 -30.99
CA ALA A 33 -10.56 2.94 -31.36
C ALA A 33 -10.03 2.05 -32.48
N ALA A 34 -10.31 0.74 -32.44
CA ALA A 34 -9.92 -0.21 -33.47
C ALA A 34 -10.62 0.11 -34.81
N GLU A 35 -11.92 0.39 -34.79
CA GLU A 35 -12.70 0.76 -35.98
C GLU A 35 -12.23 2.07 -36.61
N GLN A 36 -11.77 3.03 -35.82
CA GLN A 36 -11.37 4.36 -36.29
C GLN A 36 -9.86 4.48 -36.51
N ALA A 37 -9.08 3.41 -36.36
CA ALA A 37 -7.60 3.42 -36.34
C ALA A 37 -7.02 4.46 -35.35
N LYS A 38 -7.78 4.85 -34.33
CA LYS A 38 -7.36 5.77 -33.28
C LYS A 38 -6.95 4.99 -32.04
N LYS A 39 -5.87 5.41 -31.40
CA LYS A 39 -5.28 4.72 -30.25
C LYS A 39 -5.68 5.40 -28.95
N ASN A 40 -5.69 4.66 -27.83
CA ASN A 40 -5.75 5.16 -26.47
C ASN A 40 -7.09 5.68 -25.95
N TYR A 41 -8.17 5.05 -26.29
CA TYR A 41 -9.48 5.39 -25.72
C TYR A 41 -9.71 4.82 -24.33
N ALA A 42 -8.97 3.79 -23.97
CA ALA A 42 -9.12 3.07 -22.68
C ALA A 42 -8.32 3.69 -21.52
N LYS A 43 -7.58 4.79 -21.71
CA LYS A 43 -6.82 5.42 -20.62
C LYS A 43 -7.74 6.27 -19.75
N VAL A 44 -7.95 5.84 -18.51
CA VAL A 44 -8.74 6.59 -17.50
C VAL A 44 -7.93 7.62 -16.72
N GLY A 45 -6.71 7.86 -17.09
CA GLY A 45 -5.82 8.83 -16.46
C GLY A 45 -4.39 8.38 -16.47
N SER A 46 -3.51 9.19 -15.91
CA SER A 46 -2.11 8.87 -15.70
C SER A 46 -1.84 8.82 -14.20
N ALA A 47 -1.61 7.63 -13.68
CA ALA A 47 -1.19 7.43 -12.30
C ALA A 47 0.31 7.11 -12.27
N ARG A 48 1.03 7.67 -11.29
CA ARG A 48 2.42 7.28 -11.04
C ARG A 48 2.48 5.85 -10.53
N PRO A 49 3.53 5.08 -10.82
CA PRO A 49 3.70 3.71 -10.30
C PRO A 49 3.55 3.64 -8.78
N THR A 50 4.07 4.62 -8.04
CA THR A 50 3.92 4.72 -6.59
C THR A 50 2.46 4.82 -6.13
N ALA A 51 1.58 5.48 -6.89
CA ALA A 51 0.16 5.52 -6.56
C ALA A 51 -0.50 4.14 -6.68
N LEU A 52 -0.08 3.33 -7.63
CA LEU A 52 -0.55 1.94 -7.82
C LEU A 52 0.00 0.99 -6.74
N LEU A 53 1.15 1.31 -6.14
CA LEU A 53 1.70 0.54 -5.03
C LEU A 53 0.96 0.81 -3.71
N TYR A 54 0.71 2.08 -3.38
CA TYR A 54 0.35 2.47 -2.02
C TYR A 54 -1.09 2.92 -1.84
N THR A 55 -1.80 3.25 -2.93
CA THR A 55 -3.14 3.86 -2.84
C THR A 55 -4.17 3.19 -3.75
N TYR A 56 -3.78 2.88 -4.98
CA TYR A 56 -4.69 2.50 -6.06
C TYR A 56 -4.30 1.20 -6.75
N GLY A 57 -3.74 0.25 -6.02
CA GLY A 57 -3.39 -1.08 -6.53
C GLY A 57 -4.60 -1.95 -6.87
N PRO A 58 -4.36 -3.18 -7.33
CA PRO A 58 -5.42 -4.14 -7.61
C PRO A 58 -6.39 -4.27 -6.44
N GLY A 59 -7.69 -4.14 -6.71
CA GLY A 59 -8.71 -4.20 -5.67
C GLY A 59 -9.01 -2.90 -4.90
N ALA A 60 -8.24 -1.82 -5.13
CA ALA A 60 -8.59 -0.50 -4.63
C ALA A 60 -9.76 0.11 -5.41
N VAL A 61 -10.49 1.03 -4.80
CA VAL A 61 -11.54 1.79 -5.48
C VAL A 61 -11.00 3.17 -5.82
N ILE A 62 -11.03 3.53 -7.09
CA ILE A 62 -10.55 4.82 -7.61
C ILE A 62 -11.75 5.67 -8.02
N ASP A 63 -11.91 6.82 -7.37
CA ASP A 63 -12.93 7.78 -7.75
C ASP A 63 -12.49 8.58 -8.98
N LEU A 64 -13.28 8.52 -10.03
CA LEU A 64 -13.19 9.40 -11.19
C LEU A 64 -14.30 10.44 -11.11
N PRO A 65 -14.26 11.52 -11.90
CA PRO A 65 -15.22 12.61 -11.79
C PRO A 65 -16.69 12.20 -11.85
N HIS A 66 -17.02 11.10 -12.55
CA HIS A 66 -18.42 10.69 -12.78
C HIS A 66 -18.73 9.24 -12.43
N PHE A 67 -17.73 8.38 -12.28
CA PHE A 67 -17.88 6.98 -11.89
C PHE A 67 -16.62 6.49 -11.16
N THR A 68 -16.68 5.29 -10.62
CA THR A 68 -15.56 4.68 -9.90
C THR A 68 -15.10 3.42 -10.60
N ILE A 69 -13.82 3.14 -10.50
CA ILE A 69 -13.19 1.95 -11.08
C ILE A 69 -12.39 1.20 -10.02
N MET A 70 -12.11 -0.05 -10.33
CA MET A 70 -11.26 -0.93 -9.53
C MET A 70 -10.19 -1.54 -10.43
N PRO A 71 -8.89 -1.29 -10.18
CA PRO A 71 -7.83 -2.00 -10.88
C PRO A 71 -7.99 -3.50 -10.73
N ALA A 72 -7.89 -4.21 -11.85
CA ALA A 72 -8.06 -5.65 -11.93
C ALA A 72 -6.83 -6.41 -11.41
N GLY A 73 -7.00 -7.71 -11.15
CA GLY A 73 -5.92 -8.59 -10.69
C GLY A 73 -4.91 -8.95 -11.78
N LEU A 74 -3.85 -9.64 -11.37
CA LEU A 74 -2.67 -9.91 -12.21
C LEU A 74 -2.98 -10.75 -13.46
N ASP A 75 -3.96 -11.63 -13.39
CA ASP A 75 -4.41 -12.43 -14.55
C ASP A 75 -4.88 -11.54 -15.71
N ASP A 76 -5.53 -10.42 -15.39
CA ASP A 76 -5.98 -9.47 -16.41
C ASP A 76 -4.81 -8.64 -16.96
N TRP A 77 -3.74 -8.41 -16.17
CA TRP A 77 -2.53 -7.73 -16.63
C TRP A 77 -1.77 -8.61 -17.64
N GLU A 78 -1.65 -9.91 -17.36
CA GLU A 78 -1.05 -10.85 -18.32
C GLU A 78 -1.81 -10.91 -19.64
N ARG A 79 -3.14 -10.82 -19.56
CA ARG A 79 -3.98 -10.76 -20.74
C ARG A 79 -3.72 -9.51 -21.58
N ILE A 80 -3.46 -8.35 -20.95
CA ILE A 80 -3.10 -7.11 -21.65
C ILE A 80 -1.77 -7.26 -22.35
N TRP A 81 -0.72 -7.80 -21.70
CA TRP A 81 0.57 -8.03 -22.34
C TRP A 81 0.44 -8.98 -23.55
N ARG A 82 -0.25 -10.10 -23.38
CA ARG A 82 -0.49 -11.05 -24.50
C ARG A 82 -1.27 -10.42 -25.66
N ARG A 83 -2.31 -9.64 -25.35
CA ARG A 83 -3.14 -8.96 -26.37
C ARG A 83 -2.36 -7.91 -27.15
N ARG A 84 -1.35 -7.29 -26.55
CA ARG A 84 -0.52 -6.26 -27.14
C ARG A 84 0.82 -6.79 -27.70
N ASP A 85 1.02 -8.08 -27.69
CA ASP A 85 2.28 -8.74 -28.07
C ASP A 85 3.51 -8.07 -27.41
N SER A 86 3.36 -7.80 -26.12
CA SER A 86 4.36 -7.10 -25.31
C SER A 86 4.84 -8.01 -24.19
N ALA A 87 6.13 -7.98 -23.91
CA ALA A 87 6.72 -8.68 -22.78
C ALA A 87 6.69 -7.81 -21.51
N PRO A 88 6.45 -8.40 -20.33
CA PRO A 88 6.63 -7.71 -19.06
C PRO A 88 8.10 -7.34 -18.85
N VAL A 89 8.34 -6.27 -18.10
CA VAL A 89 9.69 -5.87 -17.68
C VAL A 89 9.95 -6.40 -16.28
N THR A 90 10.92 -7.30 -16.15
CA THR A 90 11.34 -7.86 -14.87
C THR A 90 12.14 -6.85 -14.06
N VAL A 91 11.87 -6.79 -12.75
CA VAL A 91 12.63 -6.02 -11.77
C VAL A 91 13.56 -6.97 -11.05
N HIS A 92 14.85 -6.75 -11.19
CA HIS A 92 15.85 -7.61 -10.57
C HIS A 92 16.14 -7.13 -9.14
N ALA A 93 15.74 -7.92 -8.13
CA ALA A 93 15.99 -7.67 -6.72
C ALA A 93 15.92 -8.99 -5.92
N PRO A 94 16.99 -9.81 -5.93
CA PRO A 94 16.98 -11.16 -5.38
C PRO A 94 16.57 -11.20 -3.91
N ARG A 95 17.11 -10.29 -3.08
CA ARG A 95 16.78 -10.20 -1.65
C ARG A 95 15.29 -9.93 -1.40
N LEU A 96 14.67 -9.08 -2.21
CA LEU A 96 13.24 -8.83 -2.11
C LEU A 96 12.43 -10.03 -2.57
N LEU A 97 12.85 -10.67 -3.67
CA LEU A 97 12.19 -11.85 -4.20
C LEU A 97 12.21 -13.00 -3.17
N GLU A 98 13.33 -13.25 -2.49
CA GLU A 98 13.40 -14.23 -1.39
C GLU A 98 12.36 -13.95 -0.30
N THR A 99 12.20 -12.69 0.09
CA THR A 99 11.18 -12.30 1.08
C THR A 99 9.76 -12.50 0.56
N VAL A 100 9.52 -12.17 -0.70
CA VAL A 100 8.22 -12.40 -1.35
C VAL A 100 7.91 -13.89 -1.43
N GLN A 101 8.89 -14.73 -1.77
CA GLN A 101 8.77 -16.19 -1.79
C GLN A 101 8.49 -16.76 -0.40
N LEU A 102 9.14 -16.23 0.64
CA LEU A 102 8.84 -16.61 2.01
C LEU A 102 7.38 -16.34 2.37
N MET A 103 6.83 -15.21 1.94
CA MET A 103 5.47 -14.78 2.27
C MET A 103 4.39 -15.47 1.42
N LEU A 104 4.61 -15.59 0.11
CA LEU A 104 3.59 -16.03 -0.85
C LEU A 104 3.82 -17.45 -1.40
N GLY A 105 5.03 -17.99 -1.26
CA GLY A 105 5.42 -19.31 -1.75
C GLY A 105 6.47 -19.27 -2.87
N HIS A 106 7.17 -20.38 -3.05
CA HIS A 106 8.26 -20.53 -4.01
C HIS A 106 7.82 -20.46 -5.49
N GLN A 107 6.53 -20.52 -5.75
CA GLN A 107 6.00 -20.35 -7.11
C GLN A 107 6.15 -18.92 -7.64
N VAL A 108 6.45 -17.94 -6.78
CA VAL A 108 6.76 -16.58 -7.21
C VAL A 108 8.21 -16.55 -7.67
N ASP A 109 8.42 -16.40 -8.95
CA ASP A 109 9.74 -16.45 -9.61
C ASP A 109 10.20 -15.08 -10.12
N GLU A 110 9.28 -14.10 -10.23
CA GLU A 110 9.58 -12.78 -10.77
C GLU A 110 8.93 -11.63 -10.02
N LEU A 111 9.64 -10.51 -10.04
CA LEU A 111 9.10 -9.19 -9.76
C LEU A 111 8.94 -8.46 -11.10
N ARG A 112 7.74 -7.93 -11.42
CA ARG A 112 7.46 -7.30 -12.71
C ARG A 112 7.01 -5.86 -12.54
N ARG A 113 7.46 -4.99 -13.44
CA ARG A 113 6.92 -3.63 -13.56
C ARG A 113 5.45 -3.67 -13.96
N PHE A 114 4.73 -2.59 -13.63
CA PHE A 114 3.37 -2.38 -14.11
C PHE A 114 3.31 -2.38 -15.64
N PRO A 115 2.19 -2.78 -16.26
CA PRO A 115 1.99 -2.73 -17.70
C PRO A 115 1.84 -1.28 -18.19
N TRP A 116 2.90 -0.50 -18.01
CA TRP A 116 2.98 0.90 -18.35
C TRP A 116 4.33 1.18 -19.02
N GLN A 117 4.30 1.95 -20.10
CA GLN A 117 5.51 2.44 -20.74
C GLN A 117 5.41 3.96 -20.87
N PRO A 118 6.45 4.70 -20.45
CA PRO A 118 6.47 6.14 -20.63
C PRO A 118 6.48 6.50 -22.11
N THR A 119 5.62 7.43 -22.49
CA THR A 119 5.59 7.97 -23.87
C THR A 119 6.86 8.79 -24.09
N ARG A 120 7.77 8.32 -24.92
CA ARG A 120 8.93 9.11 -25.32
C ARG A 120 8.50 10.22 -26.28
N PRO A 121 8.94 11.48 -26.07
CA PRO A 121 8.63 12.56 -27.00
C PRO A 121 9.08 12.19 -28.42
N GLY A 122 8.17 12.26 -29.40
CA GLY A 122 8.46 12.11 -30.82
C GLY A 122 8.35 10.70 -31.43
N ARG A 123 8.08 9.64 -30.67
CA ARG A 123 7.81 8.30 -31.23
C ARG A 123 6.67 7.62 -30.44
N ARG A 124 5.51 7.48 -31.06
CA ARG A 124 4.51 6.49 -30.62
C ARG A 124 5.07 5.11 -30.97
N ARG A 125 5.42 4.33 -29.96
CA ARG A 125 5.75 2.91 -30.11
C ARG A 125 4.50 2.09 -29.92
N GLU A 126 4.42 0.98 -30.60
CA GLU A 126 3.51 -0.10 -30.29
C GLU A 126 3.69 -0.45 -28.79
N GLY A 127 2.60 -0.38 -28.00
CA GLY A 127 2.67 -0.53 -26.55
C GLY A 127 2.61 0.76 -25.72
N ASP A 128 2.67 1.95 -26.32
CA ASP A 128 2.50 3.24 -25.61
C ASP A 128 1.12 3.38 -24.94
N ASP A 129 0.19 2.51 -25.30
CA ASP A 129 -1.16 2.41 -24.77
C ASP A 129 -1.34 1.28 -23.73
N LEU A 130 -0.26 0.63 -23.33
CA LEU A 130 -0.30 -0.30 -22.20
C LEU A 130 -0.65 0.47 -20.92
N GLY A 131 -1.51 -0.13 -20.09
CA GLY A 131 -1.92 0.40 -18.81
C GLY A 131 -2.48 -0.70 -17.92
N VAL A 132 -2.66 -0.39 -16.65
CA VAL A 132 -3.29 -1.30 -15.71
C VAL A 132 -4.78 -1.40 -16.04
N PRO A 133 -5.30 -2.62 -16.34
CA PRO A 133 -6.72 -2.80 -16.61
C PRO A 133 -7.55 -2.54 -15.37
N ALA A 134 -8.73 -1.97 -15.54
CA ALA A 134 -9.65 -1.69 -14.45
C ALA A 134 -11.09 -2.01 -14.87
N ARG A 135 -11.95 -2.18 -13.88
CA ARG A 135 -13.39 -2.45 -14.04
C ARG A 135 -14.20 -1.36 -13.37
N VAL A 136 -15.38 -1.07 -13.92
CA VAL A 136 -16.34 -0.20 -13.23
C VAL A 136 -16.81 -0.90 -11.96
N PHE A 137 -16.63 -0.28 -10.81
CA PHE A 137 -17.06 -0.79 -9.51
C PHE A 137 -17.33 0.37 -8.56
N PRO A 138 -18.45 0.40 -7.84
CA PRO A 138 -19.58 -0.56 -7.92
C PRO A 138 -20.34 -0.47 -9.23
N GLN A 139 -21.04 -1.54 -9.56
CA GLN A 139 -21.88 -1.64 -10.74
C GLN A 139 -23.32 -1.18 -10.49
N TRP A 140 -23.64 -0.70 -9.31
CA TRP A 140 -24.89 -0.02 -9.02
C TRP A 140 -24.72 1.48 -9.13
N LEU A 141 -25.57 2.13 -9.91
CA LEU A 141 -25.57 3.57 -10.13
C LEU A 141 -26.89 4.18 -9.67
N ARG A 142 -26.81 5.47 -9.33
CA ARG A 142 -27.95 6.33 -8.99
C ARG A 142 -28.04 7.46 -9.99
N CYS A 143 -29.22 7.65 -10.56
CA CYS A 143 -29.53 8.82 -11.38
C CYS A 143 -29.70 10.06 -10.51
N THR A 144 -28.95 11.13 -10.80
CA THR A 144 -29.04 12.39 -10.04
C THR A 144 -30.33 13.17 -10.32
N GLY A 145 -31.03 12.88 -11.44
CA GLY A 145 -32.24 13.57 -11.85
C GLY A 145 -33.53 13.01 -11.26
N CYS A 146 -33.64 11.69 -11.04
CA CYS A 146 -34.87 11.05 -10.56
C CYS A 146 -34.66 10.07 -9.42
N ASP A 147 -33.44 10.02 -8.86
CA ASP A 147 -33.04 9.15 -7.77
C ASP A 147 -33.20 7.64 -8.07
N LEU A 148 -33.39 7.25 -9.35
CA LEU A 148 -33.42 5.84 -9.77
C LEU A 148 -32.11 5.17 -9.39
N LEU A 149 -32.18 4.09 -8.64
CA LEU A 149 -31.09 3.21 -8.26
C LEU A 149 -31.22 1.90 -9.04
N ALA A 150 -30.22 1.60 -9.87
CA ALA A 150 -30.26 0.41 -10.71
C ALA A 150 -28.83 -0.08 -11.04
N PRO A 151 -28.68 -1.34 -11.48
CA PRO A 151 -27.41 -1.87 -11.99
C PRO A 151 -26.90 -1.07 -13.20
N LEU A 152 -25.60 -1.08 -13.39
CA LEU A 152 -24.88 -0.42 -14.50
C LEU A 152 -25.50 -0.77 -15.87
N SER A 153 -25.91 -2.03 -16.08
CA SER A 153 -26.56 -2.50 -17.31
C SER A 153 -27.76 -1.66 -17.73
N ARG A 154 -28.47 -1.04 -16.78
CA ARG A 154 -29.59 -0.14 -17.05
C ARG A 154 -29.17 1.20 -17.69
N PHE A 155 -27.91 1.59 -17.52
CA PHE A 155 -27.38 2.89 -17.92
C PHE A 155 -26.33 2.82 -19.03
N VAL A 156 -25.92 1.62 -19.45
CA VAL A 156 -24.89 1.43 -20.49
C VAL A 156 -25.24 2.12 -21.80
N ALA A 157 -26.52 2.11 -22.22
CA ALA A 157 -26.97 2.81 -23.41
C ALA A 157 -26.78 4.35 -23.33
N GLY A 158 -26.65 4.90 -22.13
CA GLY A 158 -26.39 6.29 -21.87
C GLY A 158 -24.91 6.62 -21.63
N TYR A 159 -24.00 5.68 -21.84
CA TYR A 159 -22.58 5.96 -21.78
C TYR A 159 -22.19 6.93 -22.88
N SER A 160 -21.44 7.97 -22.50
CA SER A 160 -20.86 8.90 -23.45
C SER A 160 -19.48 9.36 -22.98
N ASN A 161 -18.56 9.44 -23.92
CA ASN A 161 -17.25 10.05 -23.72
C ASN A 161 -17.03 11.10 -24.81
N THR A 162 -17.17 12.37 -24.44
CA THR A 162 -16.97 13.49 -25.36
C THR A 162 -15.51 13.89 -25.54
N HIS A 163 -14.62 13.33 -24.69
CA HIS A 163 -13.20 13.61 -24.69
C HIS A 163 -12.42 12.32 -24.91
N PRO A 164 -12.15 11.91 -26.15
CA PRO A 164 -11.52 10.61 -26.46
C PRO A 164 -10.19 10.33 -25.73
N PHE A 165 -9.46 11.39 -25.37
CA PHE A 165 -8.19 11.31 -24.66
C PHE A 165 -8.32 11.45 -23.13
N ARG A 166 -9.54 11.66 -22.64
CA ARG A 166 -9.87 11.81 -21.23
C ARG A 166 -11.06 10.92 -20.87
N PRO A 167 -10.92 9.58 -20.94
CA PRO A 167 -12.00 8.66 -20.59
C PRO A 167 -12.41 8.74 -19.11
N ASP A 168 -11.57 9.31 -18.25
CA ASP A 168 -11.91 9.68 -16.89
C ASP A 168 -13.08 10.69 -16.82
N GLN A 169 -13.35 11.42 -17.89
CA GLN A 169 -14.49 12.35 -18.02
C GLN A 169 -15.72 11.72 -18.68
N ALA A 170 -15.67 10.43 -18.99
CA ALA A 170 -16.85 9.71 -19.47
C ALA A 170 -17.96 9.72 -18.43
N VAL A 171 -19.20 9.67 -18.89
CA VAL A 171 -20.38 9.72 -18.04
C VAL A 171 -21.35 8.61 -18.41
N PHE A 172 -22.04 8.09 -17.41
CA PHE A 172 -23.25 7.30 -17.59
C PHE A 172 -24.46 8.21 -17.41
N GLU A 173 -25.39 8.20 -18.34
CA GLU A 173 -26.60 9.01 -18.26
C GLU A 173 -27.84 8.14 -18.24
N HIS A 174 -28.80 8.52 -17.42
CA HIS A 174 -30.16 7.98 -17.52
C HIS A 174 -30.85 8.67 -18.70
N LEU A 175 -30.96 7.95 -19.80
CA LEU A 175 -31.72 8.40 -20.97
C LEU A 175 -33.21 8.47 -20.60
N ASP A 176 -33.93 9.42 -21.11
CA ASP A 176 -35.37 9.62 -20.84
C ASP A 176 -35.73 9.81 -19.35
N CYS A 177 -34.83 10.39 -18.56
CA CYS A 177 -35.06 10.64 -17.15
C CYS A 177 -36.33 11.48 -16.90
N PRO A 178 -37.29 10.97 -16.08
CA PRO A 178 -38.54 11.67 -15.81
C PRO A 178 -38.35 12.88 -14.87
N GLY A 179 -37.16 13.04 -14.30
CA GLY A 179 -36.91 14.03 -13.23
C GLY A 179 -37.52 13.63 -11.88
N ARG A 180 -37.25 14.40 -10.85
CA ARG A 180 -37.84 14.18 -9.52
C ARG A 180 -39.33 14.42 -9.58
N ARG A 181 -40.12 13.44 -9.17
CA ARG A 181 -41.57 13.62 -8.95
C ARG A 181 -41.75 14.61 -7.79
N ARG A 182 -42.29 15.82 -8.07
CA ARG A 182 -42.76 16.68 -7.00
C ARG A 182 -43.83 15.88 -6.24
N ARG A 183 -43.70 15.71 -4.95
CA ARG A 183 -44.83 15.32 -4.11
C ARG A 183 -45.87 16.43 -4.27
N SER A 184 -46.92 16.17 -4.99
CA SER A 184 -48.09 17.02 -5.01
C SER A 184 -48.70 16.98 -3.62
N GLY A 185 -48.42 18.00 -2.80
CA GLY A 185 -49.30 18.29 -1.68
C GLY A 185 -50.72 18.47 -2.23
N ALA A 186 -51.68 17.86 -1.56
CA ALA A 186 -53.08 17.98 -1.90
C ALA A 186 -53.43 19.48 -2.15
N GLY A 187 -53.83 19.82 -3.39
CA GLY A 187 -54.34 21.12 -3.73
C GLY A 187 -53.61 21.88 -4.83
N SER A 188 -53.63 21.42 -6.07
CA SER A 188 -53.76 22.26 -7.25
C SER A 188 -54.11 21.41 -8.47
N ALA A 189 -55.40 21.26 -8.70
CA ALA A 189 -55.94 20.89 -10.00
C ALA A 189 -55.79 22.10 -10.91
N GLY A 190 -54.95 21.96 -11.97
CA GLY A 190 -54.83 22.98 -12.97
C GLY A 190 -53.44 23.22 -13.52
N SER A 191 -52.90 22.27 -14.26
CA SER A 191 -51.80 22.56 -15.21
C SER A 191 -51.94 21.58 -16.38
N THR A 192 -52.51 22.12 -17.45
CA THR A 192 -52.60 21.54 -18.77
C THR A 192 -51.26 21.02 -19.27
N GLY A 193 -51.31 19.75 -19.71
CA GLY A 193 -50.34 18.90 -20.38
C GLY A 193 -49.17 19.53 -21.11
N ARG A 194 -48.16 19.99 -20.42
CA ARG A 194 -46.83 20.15 -20.97
C ARG A 194 -46.13 18.78 -20.86
N LYS A 195 -46.04 18.02 -21.95
CA LYS A 195 -45.25 16.79 -22.06
C LYS A 195 -43.87 17.10 -21.48
N SER A 196 -43.56 16.56 -20.32
CA SER A 196 -42.25 16.68 -19.68
C SER A 196 -41.20 16.21 -20.70
N ARG A 197 -40.35 17.13 -21.16
CA ARG A 197 -39.28 16.81 -22.08
C ARG A 197 -38.37 15.85 -21.35
N ARG A 198 -38.33 14.61 -21.80
CA ARG A 198 -37.42 13.58 -21.26
C ARG A 198 -36.01 14.11 -21.33
N ARG A 199 -35.32 14.16 -20.20
CA ARG A 199 -33.99 14.76 -20.06
C ARG A 199 -32.97 13.67 -19.86
N ARG A 200 -31.77 13.84 -20.38
CA ARG A 200 -30.62 13.08 -19.96
C ARG A 200 -30.17 13.57 -18.58
N SER A 201 -29.86 12.66 -17.67
CA SER A 201 -29.40 13.01 -16.33
C SER A 201 -28.20 12.15 -15.98
N PRO A 202 -27.11 12.73 -15.49
CA PRO A 202 -25.93 11.96 -15.13
C PRO A 202 -26.23 11.00 -13.97
N CYS A 203 -25.58 9.84 -14.02
CA CYS A 203 -25.62 8.84 -12.98
C CYS A 203 -24.29 8.85 -12.21
N VAL A 204 -24.35 8.56 -10.93
CA VAL A 204 -23.21 8.47 -10.03
C VAL A 204 -23.19 7.11 -9.35
N PRO A 205 -22.03 6.62 -8.87
CA PRO A 205 -21.95 5.36 -8.16
C PRO A 205 -22.87 5.32 -6.94
N ALA A 206 -23.52 4.19 -6.72
CA ALA A 206 -24.19 3.92 -5.47
C ALA A 206 -23.14 3.62 -4.40
N ARG A 207 -23.10 4.43 -3.34
CA ARG A 207 -21.94 4.55 -2.45
C ARG A 207 -21.80 3.50 -1.37
N TYR A 208 -22.75 2.58 -1.21
CA TYR A 208 -22.71 1.58 -0.16
C TYR A 208 -22.16 0.26 -0.69
N LEU A 209 -21.22 -0.30 0.07
CA LEU A 209 -20.57 -1.57 -0.19
C LEU A 209 -20.67 -2.46 1.05
N LEU A 210 -20.43 -3.76 0.89
CA LEU A 210 -20.22 -4.71 1.97
C LEU A 210 -18.78 -5.18 1.96
N ALA A 211 -18.07 -5.01 3.05
CA ALA A 211 -16.73 -5.56 3.24
C ALA A 211 -16.70 -6.43 4.49
N CYS A 212 -15.94 -7.53 4.44
CA CYS A 212 -15.74 -8.39 5.61
C CYS A 212 -14.29 -8.37 6.09
N PRO A 213 -14.01 -8.78 7.35
CA PRO A 213 -12.66 -8.81 7.90
C PRO A 213 -11.68 -9.73 7.14
N VAL A 214 -12.17 -10.73 6.42
CA VAL A 214 -11.35 -11.64 5.60
C VAL A 214 -10.88 -10.98 4.29
N GLY A 215 -11.38 -9.76 3.98
CA GLY A 215 -10.94 -8.99 2.82
C GLY A 215 -11.85 -9.06 1.60
N HIS A 216 -12.99 -9.76 1.67
CA HIS A 216 -13.97 -9.76 0.61
C HIS A 216 -14.68 -8.41 0.51
N LEU A 217 -15.05 -8.04 -0.70
CA LEU A 217 -15.78 -6.81 -0.99
C LEU A 217 -16.92 -7.11 -1.96
N ASP A 218 -18.09 -6.63 -1.66
CA ASP A 218 -19.26 -6.82 -2.50
C ASP A 218 -20.09 -5.54 -2.59
N GLU A 219 -20.96 -5.52 -3.56
CA GLU A 219 -21.95 -4.47 -3.67
C GLU A 219 -23.02 -4.62 -2.60
N PHE A 220 -23.58 -3.51 -2.17
CA PHE A 220 -24.70 -3.56 -1.25
C PHE A 220 -25.92 -4.14 -1.96
N PRO A 221 -26.59 -5.17 -1.41
CA PRO A 221 -27.73 -5.84 -2.04
C PRO A 221 -29.02 -5.05 -1.82
N TYR A 222 -29.19 -3.94 -2.53
CA TYR A 222 -30.26 -2.95 -2.31
C TYR A 222 -31.67 -3.55 -2.40
N ASP A 223 -31.91 -4.46 -3.36
CA ASP A 223 -33.20 -5.11 -3.52
C ASP A 223 -33.52 -6.02 -2.33
N TRP A 224 -32.57 -6.85 -1.94
CA TRP A 224 -32.67 -7.71 -0.76
C TRP A 224 -32.89 -6.88 0.53
N TRP A 225 -32.19 -5.76 0.65
CA TRP A 225 -32.26 -4.90 1.81
C TRP A 225 -33.63 -4.28 1.99
N VAL A 226 -34.20 -3.71 0.95
CA VAL A 226 -35.51 -3.02 1.00
C VAL A 226 -36.68 -3.96 1.24
N HIS A 227 -36.50 -5.26 0.91
CA HIS A 227 -37.51 -6.31 1.10
C HIS A 227 -37.20 -7.24 2.27
N GLU A 228 -36.27 -6.86 3.15
CA GLU A 228 -35.93 -7.60 4.39
C GLU A 228 -35.54 -9.07 4.16
N GLY A 229 -34.81 -9.35 3.09
CA GLY A 229 -34.37 -10.69 2.71
C GLY A 229 -35.32 -11.45 1.80
N ALA A 230 -36.48 -10.88 1.50
CA ALA A 230 -37.46 -11.47 0.57
C ALA A 230 -37.33 -10.89 -0.84
N HIS A 231 -38.12 -11.41 -1.76
CA HIS A 231 -38.30 -10.83 -3.11
C HIS A 231 -39.47 -9.85 -3.14
N CYS A 232 -39.42 -8.91 -4.08
CA CYS A 232 -40.53 -8.02 -4.28
C CYS A 232 -41.80 -8.81 -4.70
N THR A 233 -42.91 -8.58 -4.01
CA THR A 233 -44.21 -9.26 -4.30
C THR A 233 -44.88 -8.77 -5.56
N LYS A 234 -44.46 -7.62 -6.11
CA LYS A 234 -45.11 -6.98 -7.27
C LYS A 234 -44.30 -7.01 -8.56
N ALA A 235 -42.99 -7.25 -8.48
CA ALA A 235 -42.12 -7.29 -9.65
C ALA A 235 -40.88 -8.16 -9.39
N PRO A 236 -40.46 -9.01 -10.35
CA PRO A 236 -39.28 -9.85 -10.19
C PRO A 236 -37.98 -9.01 -10.18
N ASN A 237 -37.92 -7.92 -10.92
CA ASN A 237 -36.80 -6.97 -10.97
C ASN A 237 -37.35 -5.55 -10.72
N PRO A 238 -37.57 -5.15 -9.46
CA PRO A 238 -38.18 -3.87 -9.15
C PRO A 238 -37.20 -2.70 -9.36
N GLU A 239 -37.72 -1.59 -9.88
CA GLU A 239 -37.00 -0.36 -9.87
C GLU A 239 -36.90 0.19 -8.44
N LEU A 240 -35.70 0.54 -8.02
CA LEU A 240 -35.43 1.12 -6.72
C LEU A 240 -35.19 2.62 -6.82
N GLU A 241 -35.33 3.30 -5.71
CA GLU A 241 -35.05 4.71 -5.56
C GLU A 241 -34.16 4.91 -4.34
N MET A 242 -33.11 5.72 -4.47
CA MET A 242 -32.21 6.07 -3.34
C MET A 242 -32.29 7.58 -3.11
N ARG A 243 -32.72 7.99 -1.93
CA ARG A 243 -32.76 9.39 -1.49
C ARG A 243 -31.90 9.62 -0.27
N ASP A 244 -31.00 10.57 -0.36
CA ASP A 244 -30.27 11.07 0.81
C ASP A 244 -31.15 12.01 1.64
N ILE A 245 -31.19 11.80 2.95
CA ILE A 245 -31.89 12.67 3.90
C ILE A 245 -30.96 13.76 4.41
N SER A 246 -29.66 13.46 4.53
CA SER A 246 -28.65 14.34 5.09
C SER A 246 -27.31 14.11 4.38
N GLN A 247 -26.43 15.11 4.45
CA GLN A 247 -25.05 14.99 3.95
C GLN A 247 -24.13 14.30 4.96
N ARG A 248 -24.60 13.98 6.17
CA ARG A 248 -23.81 13.34 7.23
C ARG A 248 -24.14 11.87 7.30
N GLY A 249 -23.11 11.03 7.10
CA GLY A 249 -23.20 9.56 7.31
C GLY A 249 -24.10 8.80 6.30
N ALA A 250 -24.42 7.56 6.63
CA ALA A 250 -25.25 6.68 5.82
C ALA A 250 -26.74 6.91 6.10
N THR A 251 -27.30 7.99 5.58
CA THR A 251 -28.67 8.43 5.85
C THR A 251 -29.64 8.24 4.69
N ALA A 252 -29.23 7.53 3.63
CA ALA A 252 -30.09 7.29 2.49
C ALA A 252 -31.27 6.38 2.83
N ILE A 253 -32.42 6.64 2.23
CA ILE A 253 -33.58 5.75 2.20
C ILE A 253 -33.65 5.08 0.84
N ILE A 254 -33.77 3.74 0.86
CA ILE A 254 -34.02 2.93 -0.32
C ILE A 254 -35.51 2.63 -0.37
N THR A 255 -36.13 2.85 -1.53
CA THR A 255 -37.56 2.61 -1.73
C THR A 255 -37.79 1.79 -2.98
N CYS A 256 -38.57 0.73 -2.90
CA CYS A 256 -39.02 -0.03 -4.04
C CYS A 256 -40.18 0.71 -4.72
N ARG A 257 -40.04 1.03 -6.03
CA ARG A 257 -41.07 1.74 -6.78
C ARG A 257 -42.31 0.85 -7.11
N ALA A 258 -42.13 -0.48 -7.10
CA ALA A 258 -43.18 -1.40 -7.44
C ALA A 258 -44.14 -1.70 -6.26
N CYS A 259 -43.60 -2.04 -5.08
CA CYS A 259 -44.42 -2.41 -3.93
C CYS A 259 -44.54 -1.31 -2.88
N GLY A 260 -43.64 -0.27 -2.90
CA GLY A 260 -43.63 0.82 -1.95
C GLY A 260 -42.84 0.51 -0.66
N ALA A 261 -42.23 -0.67 -0.51
CA ALA A 261 -41.36 -1.00 0.61
C ALA A 261 -40.22 0.03 0.69
N SER A 262 -39.86 0.43 1.91
CA SER A 262 -38.86 1.47 2.13
C SER A 262 -38.03 1.18 3.39
N ARG A 263 -36.70 1.32 3.29
CA ARG A 263 -35.80 1.06 4.39
C ARG A 263 -34.61 2.02 4.42
N SER A 264 -34.25 2.48 5.62
CA SER A 264 -33.11 3.39 5.80
C SER A 264 -31.79 2.66 5.87
N MET A 265 -30.75 3.21 5.27
CA MET A 265 -29.38 2.71 5.37
C MET A 265 -28.78 2.88 6.77
N SER A 266 -29.31 3.78 7.59
CA SER A 266 -28.90 3.92 9.01
C SER A 266 -29.15 2.64 9.83
N GLN A 267 -30.14 1.85 9.45
CA GLN A 267 -30.46 0.57 10.10
C GLN A 267 -29.44 -0.54 9.80
N ALA A 268 -28.54 -0.33 8.85
CA ALA A 268 -27.47 -1.26 8.51
C ALA A 268 -26.17 -0.96 9.29
N GLN A 269 -26.16 0.09 10.11
CA GLN A 269 -24.98 0.52 10.86
C GLN A 269 -24.95 -0.04 12.29
N GLY A 270 -23.74 -0.08 12.86
CA GLY A 270 -23.53 -0.55 14.23
C GLY A 270 -23.64 -2.08 14.34
N GLU A 271 -23.58 -2.57 15.56
CA GLU A 271 -23.64 -4.00 15.88
C GLU A 271 -25.00 -4.62 15.52
N GLU A 272 -26.07 -3.94 15.93
CA GLU A 272 -27.44 -4.36 15.59
C GLU A 272 -27.69 -4.34 14.07
N GLY A 273 -27.12 -3.37 13.38
CA GLY A 273 -27.22 -3.28 11.91
C GLY A 273 -26.52 -4.43 11.20
N ARG A 274 -25.40 -4.90 11.71
CA ARG A 274 -24.66 -6.04 11.14
C ARG A 274 -25.46 -7.32 11.13
N SER A 275 -26.18 -7.62 12.20
CA SER A 275 -27.00 -8.82 12.29
C SER A 275 -28.15 -8.86 11.27
N ARG A 276 -28.50 -7.70 10.69
CA ARG A 276 -29.55 -7.54 9.66
C ARG A 276 -29.01 -7.62 8.23
N LEU A 277 -27.69 -7.73 8.05
CA LEU A 277 -27.06 -7.87 6.74
C LEU A 277 -27.00 -9.33 6.30
N PRO A 278 -26.96 -9.61 4.99
CA PRO A 278 -26.70 -10.96 4.51
C PRO A 278 -25.26 -11.36 4.87
N ARG A 279 -24.99 -12.67 4.94
CA ARG A 279 -23.62 -13.16 5.12
C ARG A 279 -22.74 -12.79 3.93
N CYS A 280 -21.44 -12.75 4.16
CA CYS A 280 -20.48 -12.50 3.11
C CYS A 280 -20.54 -13.61 2.05
N ARG A 281 -20.54 -13.21 0.77
CA ARG A 281 -20.56 -14.15 -0.36
C ARG A 281 -19.18 -14.60 -0.82
N GLY A 282 -18.10 -14.10 -0.21
CA GLY A 282 -16.72 -14.43 -0.62
C GLY A 282 -16.29 -13.77 -1.94
N ARG A 283 -16.84 -12.61 -2.31
CA ARG A 283 -16.55 -11.97 -3.60
C ARG A 283 -15.21 -11.24 -3.60
N HIS A 284 -14.42 -11.46 -4.66
CA HIS A 284 -13.23 -10.73 -5.01
C HIS A 284 -13.45 -9.96 -6.33
N PRO A 285 -13.99 -8.74 -6.30
CA PRO A 285 -14.42 -8.06 -7.54
C PRO A 285 -13.25 -7.72 -8.47
N HIS A 286 -12.04 -7.48 -7.94
CA HIS A 286 -10.83 -7.25 -8.74
C HIS A 286 -10.37 -8.49 -9.53
N LEU A 287 -10.69 -9.69 -9.05
CA LEU A 287 -10.42 -10.96 -9.73
C LEU A 287 -11.61 -11.43 -10.57
N GLY A 288 -12.82 -10.90 -10.31
CA GLY A 288 -14.07 -11.34 -10.94
C GLY A 288 -14.51 -12.73 -10.51
N VAL A 289 -14.14 -13.17 -9.30
CA VAL A 289 -14.46 -14.50 -8.77
C VAL A 289 -15.05 -14.42 -7.37
N PHE A 290 -15.63 -15.52 -6.93
CA PHE A 290 -16.03 -15.76 -5.55
C PHE A 290 -15.09 -16.81 -4.93
N ASP A 291 -14.91 -16.74 -3.61
CA ASP A 291 -14.20 -17.78 -2.88
C ASP A 291 -14.97 -19.10 -3.00
N PRO A 292 -14.36 -20.18 -3.52
CA PRO A 292 -15.02 -21.46 -3.70
C PRO A 292 -15.53 -22.08 -2.39
N GLN A 293 -14.89 -21.78 -1.27
CA GLN A 293 -15.27 -22.26 0.06
C GLN A 293 -16.37 -21.38 0.69
N GLY A 294 -16.69 -20.24 0.05
CA GLY A 294 -17.57 -19.23 0.61
C GLY A 294 -16.95 -18.50 1.80
N CYS A 295 -17.71 -17.67 2.48
CA CYS A 295 -17.25 -16.95 3.65
C CYS A 295 -18.33 -16.90 4.72
N GLN A 296 -17.97 -17.20 5.97
CA GLN A 296 -18.87 -17.14 7.12
C GLN A 296 -18.78 -15.82 7.89
N ALA A 297 -17.86 -14.92 7.53
CA ALA A 297 -17.67 -13.65 8.22
C ALA A 297 -18.89 -12.73 8.03
N GLU A 298 -19.19 -11.97 9.08
CA GLU A 298 -20.19 -10.92 9.03
C GLU A 298 -19.65 -9.68 8.33
N PRO A 299 -20.28 -9.23 7.24
CA PRO A 299 -19.84 -8.04 6.55
C PRO A 299 -20.27 -6.77 7.28
N ARG A 300 -19.60 -5.67 6.94
CA ARG A 300 -19.93 -4.32 7.40
C ARG A 300 -20.27 -3.44 6.22
N VAL A 301 -21.18 -2.49 6.43
CA VAL A 301 -21.43 -1.44 5.43
C VAL A 301 -20.26 -0.48 5.39
N MET A 302 -19.73 -0.29 4.19
CA MET A 302 -18.65 0.64 3.91
C MET A 302 -19.09 1.66 2.86
N LEU A 303 -18.52 2.84 2.87
CA LEU A 303 -18.70 3.82 1.80
C LEU A 303 -17.59 3.69 0.75
N VAL A 304 -17.92 3.91 -0.51
CA VAL A 304 -16.97 3.83 -1.63
C VAL A 304 -15.67 4.62 -1.38
N GLY A 305 -15.76 5.80 -0.79
CA GLY A 305 -14.60 6.63 -0.46
C GLY A 305 -13.95 6.35 0.91
N ALA A 306 -14.29 5.24 1.58
CA ALA A 306 -13.70 4.94 2.88
C ALA A 306 -12.24 4.49 2.74
N SER A 307 -11.33 5.15 3.49
CA SER A 307 -9.89 4.87 3.44
C SER A 307 -9.51 3.45 3.86
N ASN A 308 -10.35 2.79 4.66
CA ASN A 308 -10.13 1.43 5.13
C ASN A 308 -10.71 0.33 4.20
N LEU A 309 -11.06 0.68 2.97
CA LEU A 309 -11.42 -0.30 1.94
C LEU A 309 -10.19 -1.02 1.37
N TRP A 310 -9.00 -0.43 1.49
CA TRP A 310 -7.81 -1.01 0.91
C TRP A 310 -6.55 -0.50 1.62
N PHE A 311 -5.74 -1.42 2.10
CA PHE A 311 -4.43 -1.15 2.67
C PHE A 311 -3.41 -2.03 1.95
N ALA A 312 -2.44 -1.40 1.29
CA ALA A 312 -1.39 -2.12 0.59
C ALA A 312 -0.54 -2.95 1.55
N THR A 313 -0.29 -4.20 1.19
CA THR A 313 0.74 -5.02 1.81
C THR A 313 1.96 -4.99 0.91
N THR A 314 2.93 -4.17 1.27
CA THR A 314 4.14 -3.95 0.48
C THR A 314 5.38 -4.35 1.25
N GLN A 315 6.41 -4.77 0.51
CA GLN A 315 7.76 -4.93 1.02
C GLN A 315 8.71 -4.06 0.20
N SER A 316 9.71 -3.49 0.84
CA SER A 316 10.69 -2.66 0.15
C SER A 316 12.09 -2.88 0.67
N ILE A 317 13.07 -2.79 -0.22
CA ILE A 317 14.49 -2.80 0.11
C ILE A 317 15.19 -1.61 -0.51
N ILE A 318 16.27 -1.17 0.14
CA ILE A 318 17.33 -0.45 -0.54
C ILE A 318 18.27 -1.49 -1.12
N ASP A 319 18.50 -1.43 -2.43
CA ASP A 319 19.38 -2.38 -3.10
C ASP A 319 20.84 -2.09 -2.71
N MET A 320 21.43 -3.05 -2.02
CA MET A 320 22.77 -2.96 -1.47
C MET A 320 23.54 -4.25 -1.75
N PRO A 321 24.86 -4.19 -1.90
CA PRO A 321 25.67 -5.38 -2.11
C PRO A 321 25.49 -6.40 -1.00
N ARG A 322 25.48 -7.68 -1.38
CA ARG A 322 25.52 -8.77 -0.41
C ARG A 322 26.89 -8.82 0.26
N LEU A 323 26.91 -9.00 1.57
CA LEU A 323 28.12 -9.11 2.37
C LEU A 323 28.52 -10.56 2.63
N ASP A 324 27.55 -11.44 2.72
CA ASP A 324 27.78 -12.86 2.94
C ASP A 324 28.10 -13.55 1.59
N PRO A 325 29.29 -14.17 1.43
CA PRO A 325 29.63 -14.93 0.25
C PRO A 325 28.61 -16.02 -0.10
N ALA A 326 28.00 -16.66 0.90
CA ALA A 326 26.98 -17.67 0.68
C ALA A 326 25.69 -17.09 0.06
N GLU A 327 25.34 -15.86 0.41
CA GLU A 327 24.22 -15.14 -0.21
C GLU A 327 24.54 -14.74 -1.66
N VAL A 328 25.78 -14.29 -1.92
CA VAL A 328 26.24 -13.99 -3.30
C VAL A 328 26.14 -15.22 -4.18
N GLU A 329 26.58 -16.36 -3.69
CA GLU A 329 26.49 -17.62 -4.42
C GLU A 329 25.06 -18.09 -4.65
N ARG A 330 24.16 -17.87 -3.71
CA ARG A 330 22.71 -18.15 -3.89
C ARG A 330 22.11 -17.25 -4.98
N ASP A 331 22.43 -15.95 -4.97
CA ASP A 331 21.93 -15.01 -6.00
C ASP A 331 22.44 -15.42 -7.39
N ARG A 332 23.73 -15.82 -7.49
CA ARG A 332 24.33 -16.34 -8.74
C ARG A 332 23.65 -17.63 -9.22
N ALA A 333 23.39 -18.56 -8.30
CA ALA A 333 22.68 -19.79 -8.62
C ALA A 333 21.26 -19.51 -9.10
N ALA A 334 20.54 -18.59 -8.44
CA ALA A 334 19.20 -18.18 -8.85
C ALA A 334 19.21 -17.52 -10.25
N ALA A 335 20.17 -16.64 -10.56
CA ALA A 335 20.35 -16.04 -11.88
C ALA A 335 20.62 -17.09 -12.95
N LEU A 336 21.50 -18.05 -12.66
CA LEU A 336 21.76 -19.19 -13.54
C LEU A 336 20.48 -20.00 -13.78
N GLY A 337 19.73 -20.31 -12.71
CA GLY A 337 18.47 -21.06 -12.80
C GLY A 337 17.43 -20.38 -13.69
N ARG A 338 17.29 -19.05 -13.60
CA ARG A 338 16.39 -18.27 -14.48
C ARG A 338 16.84 -18.32 -15.94
N ALA A 339 18.13 -18.17 -16.18
CA ALA A 339 18.69 -18.20 -17.53
C ALA A 339 18.54 -19.56 -18.22
N LEU A 340 18.61 -20.65 -17.44
CA LEU A 340 18.43 -22.01 -17.95
C LEU A 340 16.96 -22.36 -18.20
N GLY A 341 16.03 -21.80 -17.41
CA GLY A 341 14.60 -22.09 -17.55
C GLY A 341 14.27 -23.58 -17.61
N GLU A 342 13.51 -23.98 -18.60
CA GLU A 342 13.09 -25.36 -18.84
C GLU A 342 14.27 -26.27 -19.26
N ASP A 343 15.33 -25.71 -19.88
CA ASP A 343 16.50 -26.46 -20.35
C ASP A 343 17.42 -26.93 -19.21
N ARG A 344 17.13 -26.55 -17.97
CA ARG A 344 17.94 -26.86 -16.78
C ARG A 344 18.24 -28.35 -16.64
N ALA A 345 17.23 -29.21 -16.85
CA ALA A 345 17.40 -30.65 -16.73
C ALA A 345 18.38 -31.23 -17.79
N ASP A 346 18.35 -30.67 -19.00
CA ASP A 346 19.18 -31.12 -20.12
C ASP A 346 20.63 -30.61 -20.00
N VAL A 347 20.81 -29.45 -19.36
CA VAL A 347 22.15 -28.88 -19.12
C VAL A 347 22.94 -29.72 -18.11
N GLY A 348 22.29 -30.23 -17.04
CA GLY A 348 22.96 -30.97 -15.97
C GLY A 348 24.17 -30.22 -15.40
N GLU A 349 25.36 -30.82 -15.42
CA GLU A 349 26.63 -30.21 -14.99
C GLU A 349 27.47 -29.69 -16.18
N ASN A 350 26.89 -29.45 -17.37
CA ASN A 350 27.62 -29.06 -18.56
C ASN A 350 27.82 -27.52 -18.63
N ALA A 351 28.97 -27.03 -18.18
CA ALA A 351 29.33 -25.62 -18.22
C ALA A 351 29.28 -25.00 -19.63
N GLY A 352 29.66 -25.76 -20.66
CA GLY A 352 29.62 -25.28 -22.04
C GLY A 352 28.20 -24.99 -22.53
N MET A 353 27.27 -25.86 -22.22
CA MET A 353 25.85 -25.68 -22.53
C MET A 353 25.24 -24.53 -21.74
N ALA A 354 25.57 -24.44 -20.44
CA ALA A 354 25.17 -23.32 -19.60
C ALA A 354 25.63 -21.97 -20.18
N ARG A 355 26.90 -21.86 -20.59
CA ARG A 355 27.44 -20.64 -21.23
C ARG A 355 26.69 -20.24 -22.51
N MET A 356 26.25 -21.22 -23.28
CA MET A 356 25.48 -20.94 -24.50
C MET A 356 24.13 -20.29 -24.18
N LEU A 357 23.45 -20.75 -23.14
CA LEU A 357 22.16 -20.20 -22.67
C LEU A 357 22.34 -18.84 -21.98
N LEU A 358 23.37 -18.70 -21.13
CA LEU A 358 23.70 -17.44 -20.46
C LEU A 358 23.90 -16.25 -21.41
N LYS A 359 24.43 -16.50 -22.63
CA LYS A 359 24.58 -15.46 -23.70
C LYS A 359 23.25 -14.88 -24.18
N ARG A 360 22.14 -15.57 -23.94
CA ARG A 360 20.78 -15.18 -24.34
C ARG A 360 19.97 -14.64 -23.16
N GLY A 361 20.53 -14.75 -21.97
CA GLY A 361 19.88 -14.30 -20.72
C GLY A 361 19.91 -12.78 -20.55
N ASP A 362 19.43 -12.35 -19.39
CA ASP A 362 19.47 -10.95 -18.95
C ASP A 362 20.90 -10.48 -18.63
N ALA A 363 21.05 -9.21 -18.25
CA ALA A 363 22.35 -8.63 -17.94
C ALA A 363 23.08 -9.35 -16.78
N GLU A 364 22.34 -9.99 -15.87
CA GLU A 364 22.89 -10.72 -14.75
C GLU A 364 23.40 -12.10 -15.18
N ALA A 365 22.61 -12.81 -15.98
CA ALA A 365 23.04 -14.05 -16.59
C ALA A 365 24.33 -13.86 -17.41
N VAL A 366 24.42 -12.78 -18.18
CA VAL A 366 25.63 -12.44 -18.95
C VAL A 366 26.84 -12.23 -18.05
N ARG A 367 26.70 -11.63 -16.89
CA ARG A 367 27.82 -11.48 -15.91
C ARG A 367 28.37 -12.83 -15.43
N LEU A 368 27.56 -13.88 -15.40
CA LEU A 368 28.03 -15.23 -15.04
C LEU A 368 28.97 -15.85 -16.07
N LEU A 369 29.08 -15.28 -17.26
CA LEU A 369 30.05 -15.70 -18.27
C LEU A 369 31.50 -15.44 -17.85
N ASP A 370 31.74 -14.54 -16.91
CA ASP A 370 33.07 -14.23 -16.38
C ASP A 370 33.57 -15.32 -15.39
N LEU A 371 32.67 -16.20 -14.92
CA LEU A 371 33.02 -17.30 -14.03
C LEU A 371 33.78 -18.40 -14.77
N SER A 372 34.67 -19.10 -14.08
CA SER A 372 35.31 -20.30 -14.56
C SER A 372 34.32 -21.45 -14.75
N ASP A 373 34.69 -22.48 -15.51
CA ASP A 373 33.84 -23.66 -15.67
C ASP A 373 33.62 -24.42 -14.35
N ALA A 374 34.63 -24.41 -13.47
CA ALA A 374 34.51 -25.03 -12.14
C ALA A 374 33.45 -24.31 -11.26
N GLU A 375 33.46 -22.98 -11.26
CA GLU A 375 32.45 -22.18 -10.54
C GLU A 375 31.03 -22.35 -11.12
N LEU A 376 30.92 -22.40 -12.46
CA LEU A 376 29.63 -22.68 -13.08
C LEU A 376 29.09 -24.09 -12.75
N ILE A 377 29.95 -25.10 -12.73
CA ILE A 377 29.57 -26.45 -12.32
C ILE A 377 29.14 -26.48 -10.84
N ASP A 378 29.82 -25.76 -9.96
CA ASP A 378 29.40 -25.67 -8.55
C ASP A 378 28.02 -24.99 -8.42
N LEU A 379 27.75 -23.93 -9.16
CA LEU A 379 26.43 -23.30 -9.20
C LEU A 379 25.36 -24.27 -9.75
N LEU A 380 25.64 -25.04 -10.79
CA LEU A 380 24.72 -26.05 -11.34
C LEU A 380 24.38 -27.14 -10.30
N ARG A 381 25.38 -27.59 -9.53
CA ARG A 381 25.18 -28.54 -8.42
C ARG A 381 24.28 -27.96 -7.35
N ARG A 382 24.49 -26.71 -6.97
CA ARG A 382 23.63 -25.99 -5.99
C ARG A 382 22.19 -25.91 -6.47
N LEU A 383 21.98 -25.65 -7.75
CA LEU A 383 20.63 -25.68 -8.33
C LEU A 383 19.99 -27.09 -8.23
N ALA A 384 20.77 -28.15 -8.30
CA ALA A 384 20.24 -29.51 -8.20
C ALA A 384 19.75 -29.88 -6.78
N VAL A 385 20.13 -29.11 -5.75
CA VAL A 385 19.61 -29.30 -4.39
C VAL A 385 18.10 -29.04 -4.39
N PRO A 386 17.28 -29.92 -3.79
CA PRO A 386 15.84 -29.70 -3.69
C PRO A 386 15.55 -28.37 -3.02
N ALA A 387 14.52 -27.70 -3.51
CA ALA A 387 14.00 -26.50 -2.85
C ALA A 387 13.52 -26.85 -1.42
N GLU A 388 13.59 -25.87 -0.51
CA GLU A 388 13.01 -25.96 0.82
C GLU A 388 11.57 -26.50 0.77
N SER A 389 11.21 -27.37 1.69
CA SER A 389 9.85 -27.88 1.77
C SER A 389 8.86 -26.77 2.19
N GLU A 390 7.60 -26.93 1.84
CA GLU A 390 6.55 -25.96 2.22
C GLU A 390 6.43 -25.83 3.74
N ASP A 391 6.60 -26.92 4.50
CA ASP A 391 6.56 -26.91 5.97
C ASP A 391 7.75 -26.13 6.57
N GLU A 392 8.93 -26.24 5.96
CA GLU A 392 10.11 -25.46 6.38
C GLU A 392 9.92 -23.98 6.07
N ARG A 393 9.39 -23.66 4.90
CA ARG A 393 9.05 -22.28 4.52
C ARG A 393 8.03 -21.68 5.49
N LEU A 394 6.98 -22.41 5.84
CA LEU A 394 5.96 -21.93 6.77
C LEU A 394 6.55 -21.68 8.17
N ARG A 395 7.42 -22.56 8.67
CA ARG A 395 8.11 -22.33 9.94
C ARG A 395 8.99 -21.07 9.90
N ARG A 396 9.80 -20.90 8.85
CA ARG A 396 10.59 -19.67 8.67
C ARG A 396 9.71 -18.42 8.59
N ARG A 397 8.54 -18.52 7.97
CA ARG A 397 7.59 -17.43 7.89
C ARG A 397 7.03 -17.07 9.27
N GLU A 398 6.73 -18.05 10.13
CA GLU A 398 6.27 -17.82 11.50
C GLU A 398 7.34 -17.13 12.37
N GLU A 399 8.60 -17.48 12.14
CA GLU A 399 9.76 -16.91 12.85
C GLU A 399 10.19 -15.56 12.28
N TRP A 400 9.73 -15.19 11.07
CA TRP A 400 10.18 -14.00 10.36
C TRP A 400 9.76 -12.69 11.06
N ASN A 401 10.74 -11.78 11.15
CA ASN A 401 10.52 -10.45 11.70
C ASN A 401 10.74 -9.38 10.60
N PRO A 402 9.85 -8.38 10.43
CA PRO A 402 10.05 -7.29 9.46
C PRO A 402 11.41 -6.60 9.55
N VAL A 403 12.04 -6.59 10.73
CA VAL A 403 13.40 -6.07 10.94
C VAL A 403 14.44 -6.86 10.14
N ASP A 404 14.23 -8.15 9.89
CA ASP A 404 15.19 -9.01 9.17
C ASP A 404 15.44 -8.51 7.74
N LEU A 405 14.47 -7.80 7.16
CA LEU A 405 14.63 -7.15 5.86
C LEU A 405 15.60 -5.95 5.92
N LEU A 406 15.71 -5.31 7.08
CA LEU A 406 16.54 -4.11 7.31
C LEU A 406 17.97 -4.44 7.76
N VAL A 407 18.17 -5.62 8.35
CA VAL A 407 19.48 -6.03 8.89
C VAL A 407 20.61 -6.01 7.85
N PRO A 408 20.44 -6.55 6.62
CA PRO A 408 21.49 -6.47 5.60
C PRO A 408 21.85 -5.04 5.22
N GLU A 409 20.86 -4.14 5.16
CA GLU A 409 21.09 -2.72 4.87
C GLU A 409 21.89 -2.06 6.00
N TRP A 410 21.49 -2.30 7.25
CA TRP A 410 22.21 -1.81 8.41
C TRP A 410 23.65 -2.31 8.43
N ASN A 411 23.88 -3.61 8.24
CA ASN A 411 25.20 -4.22 8.22
C ASN A 411 26.10 -3.59 7.15
N TYR A 412 25.56 -3.34 5.94
CA TYR A 412 26.31 -2.68 4.89
C TYR A 412 26.68 -1.24 5.25
N LEU A 413 25.72 -0.47 5.80
CA LEU A 413 25.94 0.93 6.20
C LEU A 413 26.90 1.07 7.40
N GLN A 414 27.18 -0.03 8.13
CA GLN A 414 28.18 -0.07 9.21
C GLN A 414 29.61 -0.29 8.71
N GLN A 415 29.78 -0.77 7.48
CA GLN A 415 31.14 -0.98 6.94
C GLN A 415 31.85 0.34 6.67
N GLU A 416 33.17 0.36 6.85
CA GLU A 416 33.99 1.48 6.43
C GLU A 416 34.08 1.49 4.90
N PRO A 417 33.60 2.56 4.24
CA PRO A 417 33.72 2.66 2.80
C PRO A 417 35.20 2.71 2.39
N SER A 418 35.53 2.04 1.30
CA SER A 418 36.87 2.11 0.71
C SER A 418 37.08 3.48 0.06
N GLY A 419 37.67 4.43 0.81
CA GLY A 419 38.00 5.76 0.30
C GLY A 419 36.89 6.81 0.52
N GLU A 420 37.09 7.98 -0.09
CA GLU A 420 36.22 9.16 0.08
C GLU A 420 34.85 8.97 -0.59
N ARG A 421 34.77 8.12 -1.63
CA ARG A 421 33.55 7.79 -2.36
C ARG A 421 33.63 6.33 -2.82
N HIS A 422 32.64 5.57 -2.45
CA HIS A 422 32.50 4.16 -2.83
C HIS A 422 31.29 3.96 -3.70
N GLU A 423 31.52 3.37 -4.89
CA GLU A 423 30.45 3.00 -5.83
C GLU A 423 30.43 1.48 -6.01
N ASP A 424 29.27 0.87 -5.80
CA ASP A 424 29.04 -0.53 -6.12
C ASP A 424 28.49 -0.67 -7.53
N PRO A 425 29.21 -1.34 -8.45
CA PRO A 425 28.76 -1.47 -9.84
C PRO A 425 27.49 -2.32 -10.02
N ALA A 426 27.20 -3.21 -9.09
CA ALA A 426 26.07 -4.15 -9.20
C ALA A 426 24.73 -3.48 -8.84
N SER A 427 24.64 -2.87 -7.69
CA SER A 427 23.45 -2.15 -7.22
C SER A 427 23.40 -0.70 -7.73
N GLY A 428 24.52 -0.14 -8.13
CA GLY A 428 24.68 1.27 -8.46
C GLY A 428 24.62 2.19 -7.25
N LEU A 429 24.75 1.64 -6.03
CA LEU A 429 24.80 2.41 -4.80
C LEU A 429 26.09 3.21 -4.74
N VAL A 430 25.99 4.48 -4.37
CA VAL A 430 27.14 5.37 -4.17
C VAL A 430 27.06 5.97 -2.78
N VAL A 431 28.08 5.74 -1.96
CA VAL A 431 28.16 6.26 -0.60
C VAL A 431 29.47 7.01 -0.37
N SER A 432 29.38 8.08 0.40
CA SER A 432 30.53 8.94 0.77
C SER A 432 30.48 9.24 2.27
N PRO A 433 31.52 8.89 3.06
CA PRO A 433 31.56 9.22 4.46
C PRO A 433 31.66 10.75 4.68
N ARG A 434 31.02 11.23 5.74
CA ARG A 434 31.04 12.63 6.12
C ARG A 434 31.56 12.81 7.55
N LYS A 435 32.33 13.86 7.79
CA LYS A 435 32.77 14.24 9.14
C LYS A 435 31.55 14.69 9.95
N HIS A 436 31.47 14.23 11.19
CA HIS A 436 30.34 14.52 12.10
C HIS A 436 30.78 15.23 13.39
N SER A 437 32.03 15.66 13.48
CA SER A 437 32.57 16.34 14.68
C SER A 437 31.88 17.67 15.01
N ALA A 438 31.26 18.31 14.04
CA ALA A 438 30.48 19.53 14.23
C ALA A 438 29.03 19.27 14.74
N LEU A 439 28.58 18.03 14.74
CA LEU A 439 27.22 17.64 15.22
C LEU A 439 27.23 17.61 16.77
N PRO A 440 26.05 17.80 17.38
CA PRO A 440 25.86 17.54 18.80
C PRO A 440 26.33 16.15 19.19
N GLY A 441 26.94 16.02 20.37
CA GLY A 441 27.43 14.73 20.84
C GLY A 441 26.30 13.69 20.96
N GLY A 442 26.37 12.63 20.19
CA GLY A 442 25.34 11.55 20.13
C GLY A 442 25.31 10.89 18.77
N PHE A 443 25.80 11.54 17.73
CA PHE A 443 25.99 10.92 16.42
C PHE A 443 27.29 10.09 16.39
N GLY A 444 27.22 8.91 15.76
CA GLY A 444 28.33 7.98 15.61
C GLY A 444 28.85 7.87 14.18
N ARG A 445 27.95 8.08 13.18
CA ARG A 445 28.32 7.98 11.76
C ARG A 445 27.39 8.83 10.90
N VAL A 446 27.95 9.37 9.80
CA VAL A 446 27.22 10.08 8.76
C VAL A 446 27.74 9.62 7.40
N LEU A 447 26.81 9.19 6.52
CA LEU A 447 27.13 8.89 5.13
C LEU A 447 26.21 9.73 4.22
N ALA A 448 26.80 10.35 3.22
CA ALA A 448 26.05 10.79 2.06
C ALA A 448 25.77 9.57 1.17
N VAL A 449 24.55 9.41 0.75
CA VAL A 449 24.13 8.38 -0.20
C VAL A 449 23.82 9.11 -1.50
N ASP A 450 24.84 9.28 -2.34
CA ASP A 450 24.76 10.09 -3.55
C ASP A 450 23.83 9.45 -4.60
N ARG A 451 23.71 8.13 -4.58
CA ARG A 451 22.81 7.37 -5.42
C ARG A 451 22.38 6.09 -4.73
N LEU A 452 21.08 5.83 -4.76
CA LEU A 452 20.50 4.59 -4.30
C LEU A 452 19.41 4.12 -5.24
N ARG A 453 19.11 2.82 -5.15
CA ARG A 453 17.99 2.16 -5.79
C ARG A 453 17.10 1.54 -4.70
N LYS A 454 15.84 1.96 -4.65
CA LYS A 454 14.80 1.38 -3.79
C LYS A 454 13.89 0.52 -4.64
N VAL A 455 13.69 -0.72 -4.24
CA VAL A 455 12.75 -1.63 -4.91
C VAL A 455 11.58 -1.90 -3.98
N ASN A 456 10.38 -1.75 -4.50
CA ASN A 456 9.14 -1.97 -3.77
C ASN A 456 8.33 -3.04 -4.49
N ALA A 457 7.72 -3.98 -3.74
CA ALA A 457 6.83 -5.00 -4.25
C ALA A 457 5.49 -4.99 -3.52
N VAL A 458 4.40 -5.26 -4.23
CA VAL A 458 3.06 -5.43 -3.65
C VAL A 458 2.76 -6.91 -3.55
N LEU A 459 2.57 -7.40 -2.33
CA LEU A 459 2.25 -8.80 -2.07
C LEU A 459 0.74 -9.07 -2.15
N GLY A 460 -0.04 -8.07 -1.80
CA GLY A 460 -1.48 -8.12 -1.70
C GLY A 460 -2.00 -6.88 -0.98
N PHE A 461 -3.16 -7.00 -0.39
CA PHE A 461 -3.75 -5.93 0.42
C PHE A 461 -4.66 -6.50 1.50
N THR A 462 -5.02 -5.66 2.46
CA THR A 462 -6.02 -5.99 3.47
C THR A 462 -7.18 -5.00 3.42
N ARG A 463 -8.31 -5.35 4.06
CA ARG A 463 -9.49 -4.49 4.19
C ARG A 463 -9.91 -4.37 5.65
N ILE A 464 -10.52 -3.25 5.99
CA ILE A 464 -11.03 -2.90 7.33
C ILE A 464 -9.90 -2.61 8.31
N ASP A 465 -8.92 -3.50 8.41
CA ASP A 465 -7.77 -3.39 9.29
C ASP A 465 -6.48 -3.29 8.47
N ASP A 466 -5.61 -2.36 8.86
CA ASP A 466 -4.29 -2.18 8.32
C ASP A 466 -3.38 -3.38 8.68
N PHE A 467 -2.44 -3.69 7.80
CA PHE A 467 -1.44 -4.75 7.98
C PHE A 467 -0.74 -4.71 9.35
N ASP A 468 -0.35 -3.54 9.83
CA ASP A 468 0.25 -3.34 11.15
C ASP A 468 -0.66 -3.74 12.32
N ARG A 469 -1.93 -3.96 12.05
CA ARG A 469 -2.95 -4.29 13.03
C ARG A 469 -3.41 -5.74 12.96
N ILE A 470 -2.79 -6.54 12.10
CA ILE A 470 -3.13 -7.94 11.85
C ILE A 470 -1.96 -8.80 12.30
N ASP A 471 -2.23 -9.81 13.13
CA ASP A 471 -1.21 -10.74 13.61
C ASP A 471 -0.84 -11.78 12.57
N ASP A 472 -1.84 -12.44 12.01
CA ASP A 472 -1.66 -13.37 10.91
C ASP A 472 -1.99 -12.67 9.59
N THR A 473 -0.94 -12.14 8.98
CA THR A 473 -1.03 -11.50 7.67
C THR A 473 -1.41 -12.48 6.56
N GLY A 474 -1.12 -13.77 6.73
CA GLY A 474 -1.45 -14.80 5.75
C GLY A 474 -2.94 -15.07 5.64
N ALA A 475 -3.63 -15.12 6.78
CA ALA A 475 -5.08 -15.40 6.81
C ALA A 475 -5.95 -14.25 6.30
N ARG A 476 -5.41 -13.03 6.22
CA ARG A 476 -6.16 -11.82 5.81
C ARG A 476 -5.64 -11.13 4.57
N LEU A 477 -4.54 -11.63 4.03
CA LEU A 477 -3.98 -11.10 2.80
C LEU A 477 -4.91 -11.44 1.63
N VAL A 478 -5.47 -10.41 1.00
CA VAL A 478 -6.21 -10.57 -0.25
C VAL A 478 -5.20 -10.66 -1.37
N HIS A 479 -5.23 -11.77 -2.07
CA HIS A 479 -4.30 -12.06 -3.16
C HIS A 479 -4.62 -11.25 -4.41
N LEU A 480 -3.58 -10.99 -5.21
CA LEU A 480 -3.68 -10.21 -6.44
C LEU A 480 -4.00 -11.06 -7.67
N ALA A 481 -3.91 -12.40 -7.57
CA ALA A 481 -4.17 -13.35 -8.64
C ALA A 481 -5.24 -14.36 -8.24
N ARG A 482 -5.93 -14.92 -9.22
CA ARG A 482 -6.89 -16.02 -9.03
C ARG A 482 -6.18 -17.25 -8.45
N GLY A 483 -6.89 -18.00 -7.62
CA GLY A 483 -6.33 -19.17 -6.96
C GLY A 483 -5.32 -18.88 -5.84
N GLY A 484 -5.06 -17.61 -5.51
CA GLY A 484 -4.23 -17.23 -4.38
C GLY A 484 -2.72 -17.53 -4.51
N ARG A 485 -2.26 -17.99 -5.68
CA ARG A 485 -0.85 -18.37 -5.93
C ARG A 485 -0.28 -17.63 -7.14
N PRO A 486 0.09 -16.35 -7.00
CA PRO A 486 0.73 -15.62 -8.07
C PRO A 486 2.11 -16.22 -8.39
N THR A 487 2.47 -16.26 -9.67
CA THR A 487 3.83 -16.64 -10.10
C THR A 487 4.77 -15.43 -10.17
N TRP A 488 4.22 -14.24 -10.08
CA TRP A 488 4.95 -12.98 -10.03
C TRP A 488 4.17 -11.94 -9.22
N VAL A 489 4.84 -10.88 -8.80
CA VAL A 489 4.20 -9.74 -8.13
C VAL A 489 4.60 -8.42 -8.75
N PRO A 490 3.73 -7.38 -8.69
CA PRO A 490 4.06 -6.05 -9.17
C PRO A 490 5.15 -5.41 -8.34
N ALA A 491 6.10 -4.78 -8.99
CA ALA A 491 7.20 -4.07 -8.35
C ALA A 491 7.54 -2.76 -9.08
N THR A 492 8.15 -1.84 -8.33
CA THR A 492 8.73 -0.61 -8.86
C THR A 492 10.17 -0.45 -8.44
N GLU A 493 10.92 0.28 -9.25
CA GLU A 493 12.26 0.74 -8.94
C GLU A 493 12.23 2.26 -8.86
N ASP A 494 12.64 2.76 -7.73
CA ASP A 494 12.82 4.19 -7.50
C ASP A 494 14.31 4.48 -7.33
N ARG A 495 14.81 5.50 -7.99
CA ARG A 495 16.19 5.99 -7.83
C ARG A 495 16.17 7.27 -7.05
N GLY A 496 17.19 7.47 -6.22
CA GLY A 496 17.23 8.63 -5.36
C GLY A 496 18.58 8.87 -4.71
N GLU A 497 18.58 9.80 -3.80
CA GLU A 497 19.70 10.19 -2.96
C GLU A 497 19.26 10.25 -1.49
N GLY A 498 20.22 10.30 -0.57
CA GLY A 498 19.87 10.38 0.84
C GLY A 498 21.02 10.70 1.76
N ILE A 499 20.70 10.78 3.05
CA ILE A 499 21.66 10.95 4.12
C ILE A 499 21.41 9.88 5.18
N PHE A 500 22.42 9.08 5.47
CA PHE A 500 22.38 8.13 6.57
C PHE A 500 23.00 8.75 7.81
N LEU A 501 22.29 8.62 8.92
CA LEU A 501 22.67 9.13 10.24
C LEU A 501 22.55 8.01 11.25
N GLN A 502 23.64 7.73 11.96
CA GLN A 502 23.67 6.77 13.05
C GLN A 502 23.92 7.48 14.37
N LEU A 503 23.22 7.07 15.41
CA LEU A 503 23.49 7.47 16.79
C LEU A 503 24.51 6.53 17.42
N ALA A 504 25.32 7.06 18.34
CA ALA A 504 26.33 6.29 19.07
C ALA A 504 25.65 5.29 20.01
N GLU A 505 25.85 4.00 19.77
CA GLU A 505 25.14 2.91 20.48
C GLU A 505 25.30 2.99 22.01
N GLU A 506 26.51 3.27 22.51
CA GLU A 506 26.75 3.40 23.94
C GLU A 506 25.87 4.47 24.59
N LYS A 507 25.69 5.61 23.91
CA LYS A 507 24.87 6.72 24.39
C LYS A 507 23.37 6.36 24.31
N VAL A 508 22.97 5.66 23.22
CA VAL A 508 21.60 5.17 23.06
C VAL A 508 21.25 4.15 24.14
N ALA A 509 22.10 3.18 24.40
CA ALA A 509 21.86 2.16 25.43
C ALA A 509 21.75 2.79 26.83
N ALA A 510 22.66 3.73 27.18
CA ALA A 510 22.61 4.43 28.44
C ALA A 510 21.35 5.31 28.58
N TRP A 511 20.92 5.93 27.49
CA TRP A 511 19.67 6.71 27.44
C TRP A 511 18.42 5.80 27.54
N GLU A 512 18.41 4.70 26.82
CA GLU A 512 17.31 3.73 26.77
C GLU A 512 17.04 3.14 28.16
N ALA A 513 18.08 2.80 28.92
CA ALA A 513 17.95 2.31 30.28
C ALA A 513 17.21 3.32 31.20
N ARG A 514 17.45 4.63 31.02
CA ARG A 514 16.73 5.67 31.79
C ARG A 514 15.27 5.80 31.38
N VAL A 515 14.99 5.72 30.07
CA VAL A 515 13.62 5.81 29.57
C VAL A 515 12.79 4.61 30.01
N LEU A 516 13.35 3.40 29.92
CA LEU A 516 12.69 2.17 30.35
C LEU A 516 12.26 2.20 31.82
N ALA A 517 13.02 2.89 32.68
CA ALA A 517 12.70 3.07 34.11
C ALA A 517 11.69 4.21 34.37
N SER A 518 11.25 4.95 33.34
CA SER A 518 10.42 6.14 33.53
C SER A 518 8.93 5.83 33.57
N PRO A 519 8.13 6.59 34.36
CA PRO A 519 6.69 6.50 34.36
C PRO A 519 6.06 6.84 32.98
N LEU A 520 6.73 7.69 32.19
CA LEU A 520 6.29 8.03 30.83
C LEU A 520 6.30 6.83 29.93
N TRP A 521 7.37 6.02 29.98
CA TRP A 521 7.47 4.80 29.18
C TRP A 521 6.39 3.78 29.58
N ALA A 522 6.18 3.60 30.86
CA ALA A 522 5.09 2.75 31.36
C ALA A 522 3.72 3.20 30.84
N ALA A 523 3.48 4.53 30.81
CA ALA A 523 2.24 5.07 30.25
C ALA A 523 2.09 4.82 28.72
N HIS A 524 3.15 4.96 27.95
CA HIS A 524 3.15 4.65 26.52
C HIS A 524 2.87 3.17 26.26
N ARG A 525 3.51 2.28 27.04
CA ARG A 525 3.27 0.84 26.95
C ARG A 525 1.82 0.46 27.27
N GLU A 526 1.28 1.04 28.33
CA GLU A 526 -0.11 0.81 28.72
C GLU A 526 -1.10 1.36 27.69
N ALA A 527 -0.85 2.53 27.11
CA ALA A 527 -1.66 3.08 26.03
C ALA A 527 -1.66 2.17 24.80
N HIS A 528 -0.50 1.62 24.44
CA HIS A 528 -0.38 0.65 23.37
C HIS A 528 -1.20 -0.62 23.65
N ARG A 529 -1.07 -1.18 24.86
CA ARG A 529 -1.84 -2.35 25.29
C ARG A 529 -3.34 -2.11 25.15
N ARG A 530 -3.85 -1.00 25.66
CA ARG A 530 -5.27 -0.62 25.55
C ARG A 530 -5.70 -0.40 24.09
N ASN A 531 -4.86 0.19 23.25
CA ASN A 531 -5.15 0.38 21.84
C ASN A 531 -5.31 -0.96 21.12
N VAL A 532 -4.47 -1.95 21.43
CA VAL A 532 -4.59 -3.31 20.90
C VAL A 532 -5.85 -4.00 21.39
N GLU A 533 -6.17 -3.91 22.69
CA GLU A 533 -7.35 -4.55 23.29
C GLU A 533 -8.69 -4.00 22.80
N ARG A 534 -8.74 -2.71 22.42
CA ARG A 534 -9.96 -2.06 21.91
C ARG A 534 -10.18 -2.24 20.41
N ARG A 535 -9.34 -2.94 19.70
CA ARG A 535 -9.56 -3.16 18.28
C ARG A 535 -10.86 -3.93 18.04
N PHE A 536 -11.66 -3.40 17.11
CA PHE A 536 -12.96 -3.97 16.76
C PHE A 536 -12.88 -5.24 15.91
N SER A 537 -11.69 -5.70 15.58
CA SER A 537 -11.46 -6.91 14.81
C SER A 537 -11.34 -8.12 15.74
N GLU A 538 -12.04 -9.20 15.44
CA GLU A 538 -11.97 -10.43 16.23
C GLU A 538 -10.56 -11.02 16.29
N THR A 539 -9.79 -10.90 15.20
CA THR A 539 -8.40 -11.35 15.13
C THR A 539 -7.42 -10.43 15.85
N ALA A 540 -7.76 -9.18 16.11
CA ALA A 540 -6.93 -8.29 16.93
C ALA A 540 -6.91 -8.69 18.41
N LYS A 541 -7.84 -9.53 18.85
CA LYS A 541 -7.86 -10.08 20.22
C LYS A 541 -6.74 -11.11 20.47
N GLU A 542 -6.21 -11.68 19.42
CA GLU A 542 -5.15 -12.70 19.49
C GLU A 542 -3.74 -12.07 19.52
N ILE A 543 -3.63 -10.77 19.23
CA ILE A 543 -2.34 -10.06 19.25
C ILE A 543 -1.88 -9.86 20.70
N LYS A 544 -0.66 -10.31 20.99
CA LYS A 544 0.00 -9.99 22.25
C LYS A 544 0.57 -8.57 22.16
N PRO A 545 0.08 -7.61 22.96
CA PRO A 545 0.45 -6.21 22.82
C PRO A 545 1.94 -5.95 22.94
N ASP A 546 2.62 -6.68 23.81
CA ASP A 546 4.05 -6.49 24.08
C ASP A 546 4.96 -6.91 22.91
N GLU A 547 4.53 -7.86 22.06
CA GLU A 547 5.29 -8.32 20.89
C GLU A 547 5.33 -7.27 19.77
N ARG A 548 4.34 -6.36 19.74
CA ARG A 548 4.21 -5.30 18.73
C ARG A 548 4.66 -3.93 19.23
N PHE A 549 5.06 -3.82 20.48
CA PHE A 549 5.49 -2.55 21.03
C PHE A 549 6.96 -2.28 20.69
N VAL A 550 7.20 -1.18 20.01
CA VAL A 550 8.56 -0.80 19.56
C VAL A 550 9.40 -0.28 20.73
N PRO A 551 10.74 -0.57 20.77
CA PRO A 551 11.61 -0.16 21.85
C PRO A 551 11.81 1.37 21.92
N PRO A 552 12.30 1.93 23.05
CA PRO A 552 12.49 3.38 23.20
C PRO A 552 13.38 3.97 22.10
N ARG A 553 14.44 3.26 21.66
CA ARG A 553 15.31 3.71 20.58
C ARG A 553 14.57 3.96 19.26
N TYR A 554 13.49 3.23 18.99
CA TYR A 554 12.64 3.48 17.83
C TYR A 554 11.97 4.86 17.95
N TRP A 555 11.39 5.19 19.09
CA TRP A 555 10.76 6.49 19.34
C TRP A 555 11.77 7.63 19.20
N LEU A 556 13.00 7.46 19.71
CA LEU A 556 14.07 8.43 19.59
C LEU A 556 14.42 8.70 18.13
N VAL A 557 14.78 7.63 17.40
CA VAL A 557 15.25 7.72 16.01
C VAL A 557 14.13 8.25 15.10
N HIS A 558 12.93 7.72 15.24
CA HIS A 558 11.77 8.12 14.46
C HIS A 558 11.37 9.60 14.70
N THR A 559 11.33 10.03 15.96
CA THR A 559 11.04 11.44 16.27
C THR A 559 12.11 12.39 15.72
N LEU A 560 13.38 11.99 15.82
CA LEU A 560 14.51 12.76 15.25
C LEU A 560 14.43 12.80 13.72
N ALA A 561 14.10 11.68 13.06
CA ALA A 561 13.90 11.60 11.61
C ALA A 561 12.85 12.59 11.13
N HIS A 562 11.71 12.66 11.80
CA HIS A 562 10.65 13.61 11.48
C HIS A 562 11.10 15.07 11.61
N ALA A 563 11.83 15.40 12.66
CA ALA A 563 12.37 16.76 12.83
C ALA A 563 13.33 17.13 11.70
N LEU A 564 14.22 16.19 11.34
CA LEU A 564 15.16 16.38 10.24
C LEU A 564 14.47 16.49 8.88
N ILE A 565 13.46 15.66 8.60
CA ILE A 565 12.68 15.76 7.35
C ILE A 565 12.07 17.16 7.21
N ARG A 566 11.48 17.69 8.28
CA ARG A 566 10.84 19.01 8.26
C ARG A 566 11.86 20.11 7.97
N GLU A 567 13.03 20.08 8.59
CA GLU A 567 14.08 21.07 8.40
C GLU A 567 14.78 20.93 7.03
N MET A 568 15.07 19.68 6.62
CA MET A 568 15.68 19.40 5.33
C MET A 568 14.78 19.81 4.17
N ALA A 569 13.45 19.64 4.30
CA ALA A 569 12.50 20.09 3.29
C ALA A 569 12.59 21.60 3.03
N MET A 570 12.75 22.40 4.08
CA MET A 570 12.91 23.84 3.95
C MET A 570 14.27 24.24 3.35
N SER A 571 15.31 23.45 3.66
CA SER A 571 16.69 23.78 3.28
C SER A 571 17.12 23.22 1.92
N SER A 572 16.48 22.14 1.43
CA SER A 572 16.84 21.44 0.18
C SER A 572 16.04 21.89 -1.04
N GLY A 573 14.90 22.56 -0.83
CA GLY A 573 13.94 22.86 -1.89
C GLY A 573 13.01 21.70 -2.26
N TYR A 574 13.13 20.53 -1.61
CA TYR A 574 12.18 19.44 -1.74
C TYR A 574 10.94 19.68 -0.88
N GLY A 575 9.76 19.24 -1.35
CA GLY A 575 8.59 19.17 -0.48
C GLY A 575 8.76 18.13 0.63
N ALA A 576 8.23 18.38 1.83
CA ALA A 576 8.31 17.42 2.94
C ALA A 576 7.75 16.03 2.60
N ALA A 577 6.75 15.97 1.71
CA ALA A 577 6.17 14.71 1.22
C ALA A 577 7.06 13.96 0.21
N SER A 578 8.16 14.58 -0.25
CA SER A 578 9.12 13.96 -1.19
C SER A 578 10.31 13.34 -0.47
N ILE A 579 10.48 13.61 0.84
CA ILE A 579 11.52 13.00 1.66
C ILE A 579 10.87 11.92 2.51
N SER A 580 11.42 10.73 2.48
CA SER A 580 10.96 9.59 3.26
C SER A 580 12.05 9.10 4.21
N GLU A 581 11.62 8.56 5.34
CA GLU A 581 12.50 7.91 6.29
C GLU A 581 12.61 6.41 6.03
N ARG A 582 13.72 5.84 6.50
CA ARG A 582 13.92 4.42 6.73
C ARG A 582 14.62 4.27 8.08
N VAL A 583 13.89 3.69 9.04
CA VAL A 583 14.30 3.66 10.44
C VAL A 583 14.96 2.34 10.78
N TYR A 584 16.21 2.39 11.24
CA TYR A 584 16.96 1.26 11.75
C TYR A 584 17.05 1.37 13.27
N ALA A 585 16.10 0.79 13.98
CA ALA A 585 16.04 0.94 15.44
C ALA A 585 15.48 -0.33 16.12
N TRP A 586 16.38 -1.19 16.59
CA TRP A 586 16.08 -2.43 17.31
C TRP A 586 17.18 -2.78 18.32
N THR A 587 16.81 -3.55 19.32
CA THR A 587 17.74 -4.08 20.31
C THR A 587 18.49 -5.30 19.79
N ALA A 588 19.68 -5.56 20.32
CA ALA A 588 20.44 -6.76 19.98
C ALA A 588 19.67 -8.02 20.34
N THR A 589 19.69 -9.02 19.45
CA THR A 589 19.14 -10.37 19.70
C THR A 589 19.98 -11.42 18.99
N GLY A 590 20.48 -12.42 19.71
CA GLY A 590 21.27 -13.49 19.11
C GLY A 590 22.44 -12.97 18.25
N SER A 591 22.38 -13.24 16.95
CA SER A 591 23.39 -12.78 15.97
C SER A 591 23.15 -11.37 15.44
N ARG A 592 21.99 -10.75 15.73
CA ARG A 592 21.63 -9.42 15.24
C ARG A 592 22.15 -8.33 16.17
N PRO A 593 23.08 -7.46 15.72
CA PRO A 593 23.55 -6.33 16.54
C PRO A 593 22.44 -5.31 16.75
N ALA A 594 22.55 -4.50 17.82
CA ALA A 594 21.65 -3.37 18.04
C ALA A 594 21.78 -2.34 16.92
N ALA A 595 20.71 -1.62 16.66
CA ALA A 595 20.69 -0.53 15.69
C ALA A 595 20.02 0.72 16.26
N ALA A 596 20.56 1.89 15.91
CA ALA A 596 19.96 3.18 16.18
C ALA A 596 20.41 4.17 15.09
N GLY A 597 19.67 4.24 14.00
CA GLY A 597 19.99 5.12 12.87
C GLY A 597 18.81 5.30 11.92
N MET A 598 19.00 6.18 10.96
CA MET A 598 18.00 6.50 9.95
C MET A 598 18.66 6.78 8.61
N LEU A 599 17.97 6.45 7.52
CA LEU A 599 18.31 6.88 6.19
C LEU A 599 17.15 7.76 5.68
N LEU A 600 17.43 9.03 5.49
CA LEU A 600 16.48 10.01 4.93
C LEU A 600 16.73 10.10 3.43
N THR A 601 15.71 9.83 2.63
CA THR A 601 15.86 9.71 1.17
C THR A 601 14.82 10.52 0.42
N THR A 602 15.20 11.03 -0.74
CA THR A 602 14.26 11.44 -1.77
C THR A 602 14.38 10.48 -2.95
N THR A 603 13.25 10.02 -3.48
CA THR A 603 13.22 9.08 -4.59
C THR A 603 12.26 9.57 -5.67
N ALA A 604 12.62 9.33 -6.93
CA ALA A 604 11.78 9.60 -8.08
C ALA A 604 11.76 8.37 -8.98
N SER A 605 10.56 7.93 -9.36
CA SER A 605 10.37 6.78 -10.24
C SER A 605 10.73 7.04 -11.71
N ASP A 606 10.81 8.31 -12.11
CA ASP A 606 10.86 8.70 -13.53
C ASP A 606 12.14 9.47 -13.92
N SER A 607 13.08 9.69 -12.97
CA SER A 607 14.29 10.47 -13.23
C SER A 607 15.55 9.59 -13.29
N ASP A 608 16.35 9.81 -14.31
CA ASP A 608 17.65 9.15 -14.45
C ASP A 608 18.76 9.76 -13.55
N GLY A 609 18.41 10.74 -12.72
CA GLY A 609 19.38 11.43 -11.87
C GLY A 609 18.76 12.09 -10.66
N THR A 610 19.57 12.25 -9.62
CA THR A 610 19.27 13.03 -8.44
C THR A 610 19.54 14.49 -8.70
N LEU A 611 18.78 15.38 -8.11
CA LEU A 611 19.00 16.81 -8.18
C LEU A 611 20.15 17.28 -7.27
N GLY A 612 20.68 16.38 -6.41
CA GLY A 612 21.79 16.66 -5.49
C GLY A 612 21.40 17.57 -4.29
N GLY A 613 20.13 17.93 -4.18
CA GLY A 613 19.67 18.88 -3.18
C GLY A 613 19.73 18.36 -1.75
N LEU A 614 19.38 17.08 -1.56
CA LEU A 614 19.38 16.45 -0.24
C LEU A 614 20.81 16.09 0.18
N VAL A 615 21.59 15.48 -0.69
CA VAL A 615 22.99 15.11 -0.42
C VAL A 615 23.85 16.34 -0.11
N ALA A 616 23.61 17.48 -0.76
CA ALA A 616 24.32 18.71 -0.46
C ALA A 616 24.17 19.18 1.00
N LEU A 617 23.09 18.78 1.70
CA LEU A 617 22.90 19.03 3.13
C LEU A 617 23.78 18.12 4.00
N SER A 618 24.40 17.08 3.46
CA SER A 618 25.33 16.21 4.21
C SER A 618 26.71 16.84 4.46
N GLU A 619 27.03 17.97 3.80
CA GLU A 619 28.25 18.69 4.06
C GLU A 619 28.32 19.12 5.55
N PRO A 620 29.48 18.92 6.23
CA PRO A 620 29.57 19.00 7.70
C PRO A 620 28.95 20.25 8.32
N ASP A 621 29.24 21.42 7.77
CA ASP A 621 28.74 22.70 8.32
C ASP A 621 27.24 22.88 8.07
N ARG A 622 26.74 22.47 6.89
CA ARG A 622 25.32 22.52 6.54
C ARG A 622 24.53 21.54 7.38
N LEU A 623 25.02 20.31 7.51
CA LEU A 623 24.36 19.30 8.34
C LEU A 623 24.30 19.74 9.80
N ALA A 624 25.37 20.34 10.33
CA ALA A 624 25.37 20.87 11.69
C ALA A 624 24.30 21.96 11.89
N GLN A 625 24.12 22.85 10.91
CA GLN A 625 23.07 23.86 10.93
C GLN A 625 21.66 23.23 10.88
N VAL A 626 21.43 22.27 9.97
CA VAL A 626 20.15 21.56 9.86
C VAL A 626 19.81 20.82 11.14
N VAL A 627 20.76 20.08 11.72
CA VAL A 627 20.56 19.36 12.97
C VAL A 627 20.26 20.29 14.12
N ALA A 628 21.05 21.39 14.25
CA ALA A 628 20.84 22.40 15.30
C ALA A 628 19.44 23.05 15.17
N ALA A 629 19.04 23.43 13.97
CA ALA A 629 17.71 23.99 13.69
C ALA A 629 16.59 22.99 14.01
N ALA A 630 16.74 21.73 13.59
CA ALA A 630 15.75 20.67 13.87
C ALA A 630 15.59 20.44 15.38
N LEU A 631 16.69 20.32 16.13
CA LEU A 631 16.65 20.13 17.58
C LEU A 631 16.05 21.36 18.30
N THR A 632 16.45 22.57 17.91
CA THR A 632 15.91 23.82 18.47
C THR A 632 14.42 23.96 18.16
N GLY A 633 14.01 23.65 16.93
CA GLY A 633 12.61 23.68 16.48
C GLY A 633 11.71 22.74 17.28
N MET A 634 12.23 21.59 17.73
CA MET A 634 11.48 20.65 18.57
C MET A 634 11.27 21.12 20.01
N MET A 635 12.05 22.05 20.51
CA MET A 635 11.90 22.53 21.90
C MET A 635 10.63 23.33 22.13
N ARG A 636 9.96 23.81 21.08
CA ARG A 636 8.73 24.61 21.15
C ARG A 636 7.70 24.12 20.14
N CYS A 637 6.44 24.26 20.52
CA CYS A 637 5.31 24.02 19.65
C CYS A 637 4.26 25.12 19.87
N SER A 638 3.59 25.54 18.79
CA SER A 638 2.48 26.49 18.90
C SER A 638 1.31 25.99 19.74
N SER A 639 1.24 24.67 19.97
CA SER A 639 0.24 24.04 20.83
C SER A 639 0.75 23.75 22.27
N ASP A 640 1.95 24.23 22.63
CA ASP A 640 2.43 24.12 24.01
C ASP A 640 1.65 25.08 24.93
N PRO A 641 1.39 24.74 26.22
CA PRO A 641 1.92 23.56 26.92
C PRO A 641 1.13 22.25 26.72
N VAL A 642 0.00 22.27 26.02
CA VAL A 642 -0.84 21.09 25.84
C VAL A 642 -0.09 19.96 25.14
N CYS A 643 0.60 20.27 24.04
CA CYS A 643 1.38 19.28 23.29
C CYS A 643 2.55 18.74 24.13
N ALA A 644 3.32 19.60 24.82
CA ALA A 644 4.47 19.18 25.62
C ALA A 644 4.10 18.27 26.80
N ARG A 645 2.90 18.46 27.38
CA ARG A 645 2.40 17.70 28.53
C ARG A 645 1.64 16.45 28.14
N ARG A 646 1.34 16.26 26.86
CA ARG A 646 0.54 15.14 26.38
C ARG A 646 1.18 13.80 26.73
N VAL A 647 0.40 12.93 27.35
CA VAL A 647 0.71 11.53 27.59
C VAL A 647 -0.37 10.71 26.90
N ALA A 648 -0.01 9.69 26.17
CA ALA A 648 -0.97 8.79 25.55
C ALA A 648 -1.75 8.04 26.63
N GLN A 649 -2.99 8.41 26.87
CA GLN A 649 -3.87 7.81 27.88
C GLN A 649 -5.12 7.21 27.27
N ASP A 650 -5.57 7.75 26.16
CA ASP A 650 -6.74 7.26 25.45
C ASP A 650 -6.34 6.19 24.42
N PRO A 651 -7.03 5.03 24.38
CA PRO A 651 -6.78 4.02 23.35
C PRO A 651 -7.00 4.49 21.92
N GLU A 652 -7.80 5.54 21.71
CA GLU A 652 -8.00 6.18 20.40
C GLU A 652 -6.86 7.13 20.04
N ASP A 653 -6.00 7.50 20.99
CA ASP A 653 -4.81 8.27 20.70
C ASP A 653 -3.88 7.49 19.74
N PHE A 654 -3.31 8.20 18.78
CA PHE A 654 -2.43 7.64 17.75
C PHE A 654 -1.08 7.18 18.29
N LEU A 655 -1.02 6.78 19.55
CA LEU A 655 0.16 6.24 20.22
C LEU A 655 1.36 7.18 20.13
N HIS A 656 1.17 8.47 20.32
CA HIS A 656 2.25 9.45 20.43
C HIS A 656 2.10 10.28 21.72
N GLY A 657 3.24 10.80 22.20
CA GLY A 657 3.29 11.71 23.35
C GLY A 657 3.35 13.17 22.91
N ALA A 658 4.39 13.87 23.30
CA ALA A 658 4.60 15.28 22.95
C ALA A 658 4.90 15.47 21.45
N ALA A 659 3.91 15.23 20.60
CA ALA A 659 3.99 15.34 19.16
C ALA A 659 2.64 15.77 18.57
N CYS A 660 2.66 16.63 17.54
CA CYS A 660 1.47 17.03 16.79
C CYS A 660 1.85 17.55 15.40
N HIS A 661 0.84 17.86 14.58
CA HIS A 661 1.04 18.40 13.23
C HIS A 661 1.88 19.69 13.20
N CYS A 662 1.82 20.50 14.26
CA CYS A 662 2.59 21.75 14.31
C CYS A 662 4.08 21.53 14.51
N CYS A 663 4.49 20.49 15.28
CA CYS A 663 5.88 20.33 15.69
C CYS A 663 6.61 19.13 15.05
N THR A 664 5.98 17.97 14.91
CA THR A 664 6.71 16.72 14.63
C THR A 664 6.13 15.92 13.47
N MET A 665 4.82 15.88 13.30
CA MET A 665 4.20 15.05 12.27
C MET A 665 4.59 15.50 10.86
N VAL A 666 4.82 14.53 9.98
CA VAL A 666 5.11 14.71 8.54
C VAL A 666 4.00 14.12 7.71
N SER A 667 4.12 14.21 6.37
CA SER A 667 3.21 13.52 5.46
C SER A 667 3.21 12.01 5.72
N GLU A 668 2.05 11.35 5.66
CA GLU A 668 1.96 9.90 5.84
C GLU A 668 2.79 9.12 4.82
N THR A 669 3.03 9.68 3.64
CA THR A 669 3.90 9.12 2.60
C THR A 669 5.39 9.16 2.96
N SER A 670 5.78 10.00 3.91
CA SER A 670 7.14 10.17 4.40
C SER A 670 7.46 9.29 5.61
N CYS A 671 6.43 8.83 6.32
CA CYS A 671 6.52 8.11 7.59
C CYS A 671 6.21 6.62 7.43
N GLU A 672 7.08 5.74 7.97
CA GLU A 672 6.87 4.30 7.94
C GLU A 672 5.76 3.80 8.88
N ARG A 673 5.32 4.62 9.86
CA ARG A 673 4.38 4.23 10.93
C ARG A 673 3.17 5.16 11.09
N ALA A 674 2.77 5.88 10.04
CA ALA A 674 1.60 6.77 10.03
C ALA A 674 1.59 7.75 11.22
N ASN A 675 2.71 8.39 11.48
CA ASN A 675 2.93 9.35 12.59
C ASN A 675 2.68 8.79 14.01
N ARG A 676 2.77 7.47 14.20
CA ARG A 676 2.71 6.85 15.54
C ARG A 676 4.10 6.78 16.17
N PHE A 677 4.19 6.59 17.49
CA PHE A 677 5.44 6.39 18.24
C PHE A 677 6.39 7.60 18.16
N LEU A 678 5.85 8.80 18.37
CA LEU A 678 6.56 10.06 18.35
C LEU A 678 6.49 10.75 19.72
N ASP A 679 7.63 11.21 20.25
CA ASP A 679 7.67 12.01 21.48
C ASP A 679 8.92 12.89 21.52
N ARG A 680 8.76 14.21 21.46
CA ARG A 680 9.87 15.19 21.50
C ARG A 680 10.70 15.12 22.79
N ARG A 681 10.09 14.69 23.91
CA ARG A 681 10.75 14.55 25.20
C ARG A 681 11.91 13.54 25.19
N PHE A 682 11.86 12.59 24.29
CA PHE A 682 12.93 11.61 24.12
C PHE A 682 14.13 12.18 23.34
N VAL A 683 13.92 13.23 22.57
CA VAL A 683 14.96 13.85 21.73
C VAL A 683 15.57 15.07 22.42
N VAL A 684 14.75 16.03 22.87
CA VAL A 684 15.19 17.32 23.42
C VAL A 684 14.57 17.60 24.80
N PRO A 685 15.23 18.39 25.66
CA PRO A 685 14.69 18.75 26.96
C PRO A 685 13.54 19.78 26.78
N LEU A 686 12.30 19.34 26.93
CA LEU A 686 11.14 20.24 26.91
C LEU A 686 10.99 20.96 28.23
N ALA A 687 10.56 22.23 28.17
CA ALA A 687 10.11 22.96 29.34
C ALA A 687 8.73 22.45 29.77
N GLY A 688 8.63 22.07 31.02
CA GLY A 688 7.37 21.62 31.61
C GLY A 688 7.39 20.17 32.10
N ASP A 689 6.35 19.84 32.83
CA ASP A 689 6.18 18.56 33.47
C ASP A 689 5.05 17.77 32.78
N TYR A 690 5.08 16.45 32.91
CA TYR A 690 3.98 15.58 32.46
C TYR A 690 3.35 14.85 33.66
N THR A 691 2.10 14.48 33.54
CA THR A 691 1.36 13.82 34.62
C THR A 691 0.94 12.42 34.21
N VAL A 692 1.25 11.44 35.06
CA VAL A 692 0.84 10.04 34.93
C VAL A 692 0.23 9.58 36.26
N GLY A 693 -0.98 9.03 36.22
CA GLY A 693 -1.64 8.52 37.39
C GLY A 693 -1.84 9.58 38.52
N GLY A 694 -2.00 10.86 38.16
CA GLY A 694 -2.11 11.98 39.11
C GLY A 694 -0.79 12.49 39.67
N THR A 695 0.37 11.88 39.33
CA THR A 695 1.70 12.32 39.76
C THR A 695 2.38 13.07 38.65
N THR A 696 2.99 14.20 38.99
CA THR A 696 3.72 15.08 38.03
C THR A 696 5.21 14.79 38.06
N PHE A 697 5.79 14.67 36.88
CA PHE A 697 7.21 14.34 36.67
C PHE A 697 7.87 15.34 35.73
N ALA A 698 9.12 15.67 36.00
CA ALA A 698 9.94 16.46 35.10
C ALA A 698 10.36 15.63 33.87
N SER A 699 10.33 16.22 32.67
CA SER A 699 10.64 15.55 31.42
C SER A 699 12.07 15.69 30.93
N GLY A 700 12.78 16.74 31.35
CA GLY A 700 14.08 17.11 30.79
C GLY A 700 15.19 16.06 30.88
N HIS A 701 15.11 15.16 31.90
CA HIS A 701 16.09 14.07 32.07
C HIS A 701 15.91 12.92 31.08
N LEU A 702 14.76 12.85 30.37
CA LEU A 702 14.46 11.82 29.37
C LEU A 702 15.02 12.14 28.00
N ALA A 703 15.48 13.38 27.78
CA ALA A 703 16.07 13.78 26.51
C ALA A 703 17.38 13.05 26.22
N PHE A 704 17.58 12.71 24.95
CA PHE A 704 18.85 12.17 24.47
C PHE A 704 19.88 13.31 24.30
N PHE A 705 19.50 14.42 23.65
CA PHE A 705 20.33 15.62 23.50
C PHE A 705 20.02 16.60 24.61
N ARG A 706 20.67 16.43 25.78
CA ARG A 706 20.39 17.23 26.98
C ARG A 706 20.94 18.65 26.95
N ASP A 707 22.04 18.85 26.19
CA ASP A 707 22.79 20.11 26.19
C ASP A 707 22.25 21.12 25.17
N VAL A 708 21.19 20.73 24.43
CA VAL A 708 20.52 21.64 23.49
C VAL A 708 19.77 22.71 24.28
N ARG A 709 20.08 23.98 23.98
CA ARG A 709 19.41 25.13 24.59
C ARG A 709 18.72 25.96 23.53
N LEU A 710 17.65 26.62 23.94
CA LEU A 710 17.05 27.66 23.11
C LEU A 710 18.04 28.80 22.98
N VAL A 711 18.40 29.16 21.77
CA VAL A 711 19.20 30.36 21.46
C VAL A 711 18.30 31.56 21.45
#